data_53a422d8b18e0335a96747291d3178fa
#
_entry.id   53a422d8b18e0335a96747291d3178fa
#
_cell.length_a   1.000
_cell.length_b   1.000
_cell.length_c   1.000
_cell.angle_alpha   90.00
_cell.angle_beta   90.00
_cell.angle_gamma   90.00
#
_symmetry.space_group_name_H-M   'P 1'
#
loop_
_entity.id
_entity.type
_entity.pdbx_description
1 polymer ?
#
loop_
_entity_poly.entity_id
_entity_poly.type
_entity_poly.pdbx_seq_one_letter_code
_entity_poly.pdbx_strand_id
1 'polypeptide(L)'
;MYRLILALLLLGATPAAAADLALKRVMLSSAGVGYFEYETEVDGPATLGLDVPLDQVDDVLTSLVVFDSAGAVGTVELPGRDNTRANFGNVPFGPDALRSSVDYLNSLQGVEISVQGPRPMAGRIVHADRLAETLPAPVGQPQAPVQRTRVTILSPEGLRQFVLEEADSIQVTDPELRTRIGEALESLRRAANQSLRHFTLHSTGDGHRTVRVGYVTAAPLWKASYRLVLPAKDGDPARLQGWAVLENQSGANWDGVALTLQYGNPVTFRQAIYQSYYVQRPEVPVEVLGRILPNVDTRARPAELAMQKSAPAPAGAARAMAAPAPVTPAQVMAEPADQVQAAEGSEETIFQLPSPVMLAAGRTASVPIIDRSIPAERVDLAAGDDAHPLSAIRITNDTGASMPAGVLTLYDASGAATFAGNARLGGLPAGERRLLSFAQDLRTTVERSSTGETALASLTAADGVLHITTRQREVLRMTLTGPANEPRRVLVDIPKDGDRTLTLQGGPIAGTEETATAWRVPVALNPGEVRKLTAYIDRLESEQTALLADDAQVVVRLLNEQTLTPEARAALLRLAALRQEEASKRATLNQLKAQQALMLEDEDRIRRNLAVVAANDALHARLTRALDADETELDKLRQAIDQATAAADKAHQALADAAGSLKL
;
A
#
# COMPACT_ATOMS: atom_id res chain seq x y z
N MET A 1 73.65 -20.44 -62.06
CA MET A 1 73.44 -20.75 -60.60
C MET A 1 72.57 -19.63 -59.99
N TYR A 2 71.26 -19.84 -60.02
CA TYR A 2 70.29 -18.94 -59.40
C TYR A 2 69.77 -19.58 -58.13
N ARG A 3 69.97 -18.98 -56.95
CA ARG A 3 69.34 -19.37 -55.66
C ARG A 3 68.07 -18.56 -55.47
N LEU A 4 66.92 -19.20 -55.60
CA LEU A 4 65.63 -18.66 -55.18
C LEU A 4 65.58 -18.65 -53.65
N ILE A 5 65.41 -17.49 -53.03
CA ILE A 5 65.08 -17.34 -51.62
C ILE A 5 63.56 -17.17 -51.52
N LEU A 6 62.88 -18.21 -51.00
CA LEU A 6 61.45 -18.22 -50.71
C LEU A 6 61.25 -17.58 -49.31
N ALA A 7 60.81 -16.32 -49.26
CA ALA A 7 60.47 -15.63 -48.05
C ALA A 7 59.06 -16.07 -47.63
N LEU A 8 58.96 -16.88 -46.58
CA LEU A 8 57.70 -17.30 -45.95
C LEU A 8 57.18 -16.16 -45.08
N LEU A 9 56.15 -15.42 -45.55
CA LEU A 9 55.38 -14.45 -44.74
C LEU A 9 54.52 -15.22 -43.75
N LEU A 10 54.99 -15.33 -42.50
CA LEU A 10 54.16 -15.68 -41.36
C LEU A 10 53.25 -14.47 -41.05
N LEU A 11 52.04 -14.50 -41.55
CA LEU A 11 50.95 -13.66 -40.98
C LEU A 11 50.72 -14.10 -39.54
N GLY A 12 51.32 -13.40 -38.59
CA GLY A 12 50.99 -13.52 -37.20
C GLY A 12 49.56 -13.03 -36.98
N ALA A 13 48.64 -13.92 -36.72
CA ALA A 13 47.37 -13.55 -36.16
C ALA A 13 47.61 -12.95 -34.77
N THR A 14 47.62 -11.64 -34.67
CA THR A 14 47.60 -10.94 -33.39
C THR A 14 46.31 -11.36 -32.70
N PRO A 15 46.34 -11.82 -31.43
CA PRO A 15 45.12 -12.06 -30.70
C PRO A 15 44.34 -10.74 -30.66
N ALA A 16 43.08 -10.76 -31.11
CA ALA A 16 42.20 -9.61 -31.00
C ALA A 16 42.09 -9.27 -29.49
N ALA A 17 42.70 -8.14 -29.12
CA ALA A 17 42.52 -7.61 -27.76
C ALA A 17 41.03 -7.32 -27.58
N ALA A 18 40.46 -7.75 -26.45
CA ALA A 18 39.10 -7.40 -26.12
C ALA A 18 38.99 -5.87 -26.08
N ALA A 19 38.07 -5.30 -26.86
CA ALA A 19 37.87 -3.85 -26.87
C ALA A 19 37.13 -3.46 -25.59
N ASP A 20 37.68 -2.52 -24.83
CA ASP A 20 37.11 -2.02 -23.61
C ASP A 20 35.84 -1.20 -23.90
N LEU A 21 34.74 -1.57 -23.26
CA LEU A 21 33.44 -0.88 -23.30
C LEU A 21 33.45 0.30 -22.33
N ALA A 22 33.31 1.53 -22.83
CA ALA A 22 33.21 2.74 -22.02
C ALA A 22 31.74 3.12 -21.78
N LEU A 23 31.35 3.34 -20.55
CA LEU A 23 29.98 3.83 -20.20
C LEU A 23 29.82 5.27 -20.72
N LYS A 24 28.89 5.50 -21.63
CA LYS A 24 28.61 6.79 -22.26
C LYS A 24 27.29 7.42 -21.90
N ARG A 25 26.28 6.60 -21.68
CA ARG A 25 24.92 7.10 -21.37
C ARG A 25 24.32 6.33 -20.20
N VAL A 26 23.70 7.06 -19.31
CA VAL A 26 22.92 6.52 -18.19
C VAL A 26 21.55 7.19 -18.17
N MET A 27 20.48 6.40 -18.08
CA MET A 27 19.15 6.88 -17.78
C MET A 27 18.68 6.25 -16.48
N LEU A 28 18.28 7.06 -15.50
CA LEU A 28 17.75 6.62 -14.23
C LEU A 28 16.26 6.93 -14.14
N SER A 29 15.46 5.93 -13.84
CA SER A 29 14.02 6.09 -13.62
C SER A 29 13.68 6.29 -12.13
N SER A 30 12.64 7.06 -11.84
CA SER A 30 12.05 7.14 -10.51
C SER A 30 11.36 5.85 -10.05
N ALA A 31 11.24 4.85 -10.94
CA ALA A 31 10.71 3.51 -10.63
C ALA A 31 11.79 2.50 -10.16
N GLY A 32 13.04 2.93 -9.98
CA GLY A 32 14.10 2.06 -9.45
C GLY A 32 14.78 1.17 -10.50
N VAL A 33 14.76 1.58 -11.76
CA VAL A 33 15.50 0.95 -12.86
C VAL A 33 16.40 1.96 -13.55
N GLY A 34 17.51 1.48 -14.11
CA GLY A 34 18.45 2.27 -14.90
C GLY A 34 18.77 1.60 -16.22
N TYR A 35 18.86 2.39 -17.27
CA TYR A 35 19.43 1.97 -18.56
C TYR A 35 20.87 2.45 -18.64
N PHE A 36 21.78 1.54 -18.98
CA PHE A 36 23.21 1.78 -19.09
C PHE A 36 23.65 1.46 -20.51
N GLU A 37 24.25 2.42 -21.20
CA GLU A 37 24.75 2.26 -22.57
C GLU A 37 26.25 2.48 -22.60
N TYR A 38 26.95 1.45 -23.03
CA TYR A 38 28.40 1.41 -23.25
C TYR A 38 28.68 1.54 -24.73
N GLU A 39 29.82 2.09 -25.04
CA GLU A 39 30.26 2.31 -26.43
C GLU A 39 31.74 1.98 -26.58
N THR A 40 32.11 1.41 -27.73
CA THR A 40 33.51 1.19 -28.13
C THR A 40 33.65 1.29 -29.63
N GLU A 41 34.83 1.65 -30.06
CA GLU A 41 35.24 1.64 -31.47
C GLU A 41 35.95 0.32 -31.78
N VAL A 42 35.57 -0.33 -32.89
CA VAL A 42 36.13 -1.61 -33.32
C VAL A 42 36.53 -1.55 -34.79
N ASP A 43 37.55 -2.35 -35.17
CA ASP A 43 37.97 -2.50 -36.55
C ASP A 43 37.92 -4.00 -36.91
N GLY A 44 37.08 -4.38 -37.85
CA GLY A 44 36.82 -5.78 -38.20
C GLY A 44 36.03 -6.54 -37.11
N PRO A 45 36.06 -7.89 -37.16
CA PRO A 45 35.44 -8.74 -36.15
C PRO A 45 36.01 -8.46 -34.76
N ALA A 46 35.15 -8.30 -33.75
CA ALA A 46 35.56 -7.94 -32.40
C ALA A 46 34.90 -8.80 -31.34
N THR A 47 35.61 -9.00 -30.24
CA THR A 47 35.09 -9.60 -29.02
C THR A 47 35.01 -8.54 -27.94
N LEU A 48 33.81 -8.32 -27.38
CA LEU A 48 33.56 -7.30 -26.39
C LEU A 48 33.30 -7.98 -25.03
N GLY A 49 33.90 -7.45 -23.98
CA GLY A 49 33.70 -7.92 -22.60
C GLY A 49 32.82 -6.97 -21.79
N LEU A 50 31.87 -7.49 -21.08
CA LEU A 50 31.00 -6.74 -20.14
C LEU A 50 30.95 -7.45 -18.80
N ASP A 51 31.43 -6.80 -17.75
CA ASP A 51 31.35 -7.31 -16.39
C ASP A 51 30.05 -6.86 -15.71
N VAL A 52 29.26 -7.82 -15.26
CA VAL A 52 27.93 -7.59 -14.66
C VAL A 52 27.87 -8.20 -13.27
N PRO A 53 27.36 -7.47 -12.24
CA PRO A 53 27.10 -8.05 -10.94
C PRO A 53 26.15 -9.26 -11.03
N LEU A 54 26.40 -10.30 -10.21
CA LEU A 54 25.66 -11.57 -10.27
C LEU A 54 24.16 -11.40 -10.07
N ASP A 55 23.76 -10.46 -9.25
CA ASP A 55 22.35 -10.15 -8.95
C ASP A 55 21.62 -9.42 -10.09
N GLN A 56 22.37 -8.86 -11.05
CA GLN A 56 21.86 -8.16 -12.23
C GLN A 56 21.87 -9.00 -13.51
N VAL A 57 22.45 -10.21 -13.49
CA VAL A 57 22.59 -11.07 -14.68
C VAL A 57 21.25 -11.38 -15.34
N ASP A 58 20.21 -11.66 -14.56
CA ASP A 58 18.86 -11.92 -15.08
C ASP A 58 18.30 -10.72 -15.84
N ASP A 59 18.48 -9.52 -15.31
CA ASP A 59 18.01 -8.27 -15.91
C ASP A 59 18.76 -7.99 -17.23
N VAL A 60 20.09 -8.18 -17.23
CA VAL A 60 20.91 -8.03 -18.41
C VAL A 60 20.52 -9.03 -19.49
N LEU A 61 20.36 -10.31 -19.16
CA LEU A 61 19.94 -11.35 -20.13
C LEU A 61 18.57 -11.04 -20.75
N THR A 62 17.69 -10.37 -20.00
CA THR A 62 16.34 -10.00 -20.48
C THR A 62 16.35 -8.77 -21.38
N SER A 63 17.26 -7.81 -21.12
CA SER A 63 17.19 -6.45 -21.69
C SER A 63 18.37 -6.07 -22.57
N LEU A 64 19.40 -6.92 -22.69
CA LEU A 64 20.61 -6.62 -23.46
C LEU A 64 20.29 -6.36 -24.92
N VAL A 65 20.69 -5.19 -25.40
CA VAL A 65 20.58 -4.77 -26.81
C VAL A 65 21.95 -4.33 -27.29
N VAL A 66 22.31 -4.79 -28.46
CA VAL A 66 23.56 -4.37 -29.11
C VAL A 66 23.24 -3.65 -30.42
N PHE A 67 23.77 -2.46 -30.57
CA PHE A 67 23.64 -1.63 -31.76
C PHE A 67 24.98 -1.62 -32.49
N ASP A 68 25.03 -2.22 -33.67
CA ASP A 68 26.16 -2.21 -34.58
C ASP A 68 25.66 -1.74 -35.94
N SER A 69 26.12 -0.57 -36.41
CA SER A 69 25.59 0.08 -37.60
C SER A 69 26.00 -0.58 -38.92
N ALA A 70 27.10 -1.36 -38.91
CA ALA A 70 27.68 -1.98 -40.10
C ALA A 70 28.10 -3.44 -39.86
N GLY A 71 27.68 -4.02 -38.78
CA GLY A 71 27.98 -5.40 -38.40
C GLY A 71 26.76 -6.16 -37.92
N ALA A 72 26.99 -7.40 -37.50
CA ALA A 72 25.96 -8.26 -36.87
C ALA A 72 26.50 -8.78 -35.54
N VAL A 73 25.61 -8.92 -34.58
CA VAL A 73 25.90 -9.52 -33.28
C VAL A 73 25.65 -11.02 -33.36
N GLY A 74 26.67 -11.78 -32.97
CA GLY A 74 26.60 -13.23 -32.87
C GLY A 74 26.04 -13.69 -31.51
N THR A 75 26.68 -14.71 -30.96
CA THR A 75 26.32 -15.26 -29.65
C THR A 75 26.79 -14.34 -28.51
N VAL A 76 26.01 -14.30 -27.47
CA VAL A 76 26.38 -13.75 -26.17
C VAL A 76 26.66 -14.91 -25.23
N GLU A 77 27.87 -15.01 -24.73
CA GLU A 77 28.33 -16.09 -23.87
C GLU A 77 28.59 -15.55 -22.46
N LEU A 78 28.23 -16.34 -21.46
CA LEU A 78 28.59 -16.10 -20.07
C LEU A 78 28.85 -17.42 -19.35
N PRO A 79 29.72 -17.44 -18.32
CA PRO A 79 29.93 -18.64 -17.51
C PRO A 79 28.63 -19.09 -16.90
N GLY A 80 28.35 -20.41 -16.97
CA GLY A 80 27.18 -20.98 -16.30
C GLY A 80 27.18 -20.70 -14.80
N ARG A 81 26.02 -20.84 -14.18
CA ARG A 81 25.90 -20.69 -12.73
C ARG A 81 26.70 -21.79 -12.06
N ASP A 82 27.72 -21.44 -11.26
CA ASP A 82 28.51 -22.42 -10.52
C ASP A 82 27.60 -23.25 -9.62
N ASN A 83 27.46 -24.53 -9.96
CA ASN A 83 26.76 -25.47 -9.14
C ASN A 83 27.69 -25.94 -8.01
N THR A 84 27.84 -25.12 -6.97
CA THR A 84 28.68 -25.45 -5.80
C THR A 84 28.36 -26.83 -5.23
N ARG A 85 27.10 -27.27 -5.29
CA ARG A 85 26.69 -28.64 -4.89
C ARG A 85 27.28 -29.74 -5.79
N ALA A 86 27.42 -29.48 -7.10
CA ALA A 86 28.02 -30.47 -8.01
C ALA A 86 29.49 -30.68 -7.70
N ASN A 87 30.21 -29.62 -7.29
CA ASN A 87 31.61 -29.69 -6.92
C ASN A 87 31.86 -30.48 -5.63
N PHE A 88 30.83 -30.66 -4.81
CA PHE A 88 30.84 -31.52 -3.64
C PHE A 88 30.34 -32.96 -3.90
N GLY A 89 29.95 -33.28 -5.13
CA GLY A 89 29.46 -34.63 -5.48
C GLY A 89 30.52 -35.74 -5.30
N ASN A 90 31.80 -35.38 -5.31
CA ASN A 90 32.93 -36.32 -5.20
C ASN A 90 33.56 -36.38 -3.78
N VAL A 91 32.99 -35.69 -2.81
CA VAL A 91 33.40 -35.70 -1.42
C VAL A 91 32.22 -36.19 -0.55
N PRO A 92 32.46 -36.79 0.62
CA PRO A 92 31.41 -37.35 1.46
C PRO A 92 30.60 -36.31 2.25
N PHE A 93 30.72 -35.04 1.93
CA PHE A 93 30.02 -33.93 2.61
C PHE A 93 29.58 -32.84 1.62
N GLY A 94 28.55 -32.09 2.03
CA GLY A 94 28.11 -30.88 1.33
C GLY A 94 28.62 -29.59 1.99
N PRO A 95 28.38 -28.41 1.36
CA PRO A 95 28.77 -27.11 1.93
C PRO A 95 28.24 -26.88 3.35
N ASP A 96 27.07 -27.42 3.66
CA ASP A 96 26.41 -27.26 4.97
C ASP A 96 27.19 -27.91 6.13
N ALA A 97 27.92 -29.01 5.86
CA ALA A 97 28.74 -29.69 6.85
C ALA A 97 29.93 -28.85 7.34
N LEU A 98 30.34 -27.84 6.56
CA LEU A 98 31.45 -26.96 6.92
C LEU A 98 31.07 -25.88 7.96
N ARG A 99 29.82 -25.84 8.42
CA ARG A 99 29.34 -24.87 9.41
C ARG A 99 29.83 -25.16 10.83
N SER A 100 30.16 -26.44 11.13
CA SER A 100 30.73 -26.81 12.42
C SER A 100 31.73 -27.95 12.28
N SER A 101 32.72 -28.00 13.18
CA SER A 101 33.70 -29.11 13.25
C SER A 101 33.03 -30.45 13.47
N VAL A 102 31.97 -30.48 14.26
CA VAL A 102 31.20 -31.70 14.58
C VAL A 102 30.50 -32.21 13.31
N ASP A 103 29.80 -31.34 12.58
CA ASP A 103 29.09 -31.74 11.36
C ASP A 103 30.08 -32.19 10.28
N TYR A 104 31.19 -31.50 10.16
CA TYR A 104 32.25 -31.87 9.22
C TYR A 104 32.84 -33.26 9.54
N LEU A 105 33.23 -33.50 10.79
CA LEU A 105 33.79 -34.78 11.19
C LEU A 105 32.78 -35.93 11.10
N ASN A 106 31.50 -35.67 11.41
CA ASN A 106 30.45 -36.69 11.27
C ASN A 106 30.16 -37.00 9.79
N SER A 107 30.35 -36.05 8.88
CA SER A 107 30.24 -36.32 7.45
C SER A 107 31.39 -37.18 6.89
N LEU A 108 32.51 -37.24 7.63
CA LEU A 108 33.68 -38.07 7.33
C LEU A 108 33.64 -39.46 8.04
N GLN A 109 32.49 -39.92 8.54
CA GLN A 109 32.39 -41.26 9.16
C GLN A 109 32.92 -42.33 8.26
N GLY A 110 33.74 -43.27 8.81
CA GLY A 110 34.39 -44.32 8.09
C GLY A 110 35.69 -43.94 7.38
N VAL A 111 36.00 -42.63 7.28
CA VAL A 111 37.26 -42.16 6.71
C VAL A 111 38.40 -42.37 7.70
N GLU A 112 39.52 -42.83 7.21
CA GLU A 112 40.74 -43.02 8.01
C GLU A 112 41.51 -41.71 8.18
N ILE A 113 41.80 -41.36 9.43
CA ILE A 113 42.52 -40.16 9.82
C ILE A 113 43.75 -40.46 10.63
N SER A 114 44.77 -39.63 10.53
CA SER A 114 45.92 -39.55 11.44
C SER A 114 45.84 -38.31 12.27
N VAL A 115 45.87 -38.44 13.57
CA VAL A 115 45.83 -37.36 14.56
C VAL A 115 47.21 -37.21 15.14
N GLN A 116 47.74 -35.98 15.09
CA GLN A 116 49.00 -35.60 15.74
C GLN A 116 48.68 -34.77 17.00
N GLY A 117 49.50 -34.88 18.01
CA GLY A 117 49.33 -34.16 19.27
C GLY A 117 49.95 -34.96 20.45
N PRO A 118 49.57 -34.64 21.70
CA PRO A 118 50.13 -35.28 22.91
C PRO A 118 49.92 -36.83 22.93
N ARG A 119 48.90 -37.31 22.20
CA ARG A 119 48.60 -38.73 22.02
C ARG A 119 48.34 -39.04 20.55
N PRO A 120 49.43 -39.21 19.76
CA PRO A 120 49.25 -39.52 18.34
C PRO A 120 48.49 -40.85 18.13
N MET A 121 47.55 -40.85 17.19
CA MET A 121 46.73 -42.02 16.91
C MET A 121 46.23 -41.99 15.45
N ALA A 122 45.91 -43.15 14.92
CA ALA A 122 45.28 -43.29 13.62
C ALA A 122 44.09 -44.23 13.72
N GLY A 123 43.08 -44.00 12.90
CA GLY A 123 41.88 -44.86 12.85
C GLY A 123 40.75 -44.22 12.04
N ARG A 124 39.66 -44.96 11.92
CA ARG A 124 38.47 -44.47 11.18
C ARG A 124 37.52 -43.73 12.07
N ILE A 125 37.07 -42.59 11.61
CA ILE A 125 36.08 -41.77 12.34
C ILE A 125 34.79 -42.58 12.53
N VAL A 126 34.36 -42.70 13.79
CA VAL A 126 33.07 -43.31 14.15
C VAL A 126 32.03 -42.23 14.43
N HIS A 127 32.35 -41.25 15.25
CA HIS A 127 31.40 -40.18 15.63
C HIS A 127 32.14 -39.01 16.27
N ALA A 128 31.59 -37.83 16.08
CA ALA A 128 32.00 -36.59 16.79
C ALA A 128 30.80 -35.98 17.51
N ASP A 129 30.93 -35.65 18.76
CA ASP A 129 29.91 -35.00 19.58
C ASP A 129 30.45 -33.83 20.42
N ARG A 130 29.59 -32.95 20.87
CA ARG A 130 29.93 -31.87 21.77
C ARG A 130 29.88 -32.35 23.21
N LEU A 131 30.95 -32.11 23.95
CA LEU A 131 31.07 -32.40 25.36
C LEU A 131 31.16 -31.08 26.15
N ALA A 132 30.25 -30.87 27.09
CA ALA A 132 30.35 -29.76 28.02
C ALA A 132 31.27 -30.20 29.20
N GLU A 133 32.44 -29.63 29.31
CA GLU A 133 33.41 -29.91 30.37
C GLU A 133 33.57 -28.71 31.30
N THR A 134 33.45 -28.97 32.61
CA THR A 134 33.65 -27.92 33.61
C THR A 134 35.13 -27.95 34.02
N LEU A 135 35.90 -26.99 33.50
CA LEU A 135 37.32 -26.87 33.86
C LEU A 135 37.47 -26.34 35.27
N PRO A 136 38.49 -26.79 36.04
CA PRO A 136 38.76 -26.26 37.37
C PRO A 136 39.08 -24.76 37.30
N ALA A 137 38.27 -23.94 37.98
CA ALA A 137 38.48 -22.50 38.06
C ALA A 137 39.19 -22.15 39.40
N PRO A 138 39.96 -21.05 39.47
CA PRO A 138 40.50 -20.54 40.72
C PRO A 138 39.39 -20.27 41.73
N VAL A 139 39.66 -20.47 42.99
CA VAL A 139 38.69 -20.29 44.09
C VAL A 139 38.10 -18.88 44.07
N GLY A 140 36.75 -18.81 43.88
CA GLY A 140 36.01 -17.54 43.87
C GLY A 140 35.52 -17.05 42.48
N GLN A 141 35.79 -17.77 41.39
CA GLN A 141 35.23 -17.44 40.09
C GLN A 141 34.12 -18.43 39.69
N PRO A 142 33.04 -17.97 39.01
CA PRO A 142 31.98 -18.87 38.51
C PRO A 142 32.56 -19.81 37.45
N GLN A 143 32.31 -21.11 37.60
CA GLN A 143 32.68 -22.15 36.64
C GLN A 143 31.70 -22.12 35.46
N ALA A 144 32.14 -21.62 34.31
CA ALA A 144 31.37 -21.75 33.08
C ALA A 144 31.75 -23.05 32.33
N PRO A 145 30.81 -23.87 31.87
CA PRO A 145 31.11 -25.05 31.06
C PRO A 145 31.73 -24.65 29.74
N VAL A 146 32.89 -25.22 29.41
CA VAL A 146 33.55 -25.05 28.11
C VAL A 146 33.07 -26.17 27.20
N GLN A 147 32.58 -25.79 26.00
CA GLN A 147 32.20 -26.76 24.98
C GLN A 147 33.45 -27.28 24.28
N ARG A 148 33.65 -28.58 24.29
CA ARG A 148 34.72 -29.27 23.57
C ARG A 148 34.15 -30.28 22.59
N THR A 149 34.92 -30.62 21.56
CA THR A 149 34.53 -31.61 20.54
C THR A 149 35.24 -32.92 20.83
N ARG A 150 34.47 -33.92 21.24
CA ARG A 150 35.01 -35.30 21.42
C ARG A 150 34.84 -36.06 20.11
N VAL A 151 35.91 -36.67 19.65
CA VAL A 151 35.94 -37.50 18.45
C VAL A 151 36.27 -38.93 18.83
N THR A 152 35.44 -39.85 18.39
CA THR A 152 35.63 -41.31 18.55
C THR A 152 36.13 -41.90 17.27
N ILE A 153 37.24 -42.62 17.31
CA ILE A 153 37.82 -43.34 16.18
C ILE A 153 37.92 -44.84 16.48
N LEU A 154 37.84 -45.68 15.45
CA LEU A 154 38.13 -47.09 15.50
C LEU A 154 39.58 -47.30 15.02
N SER A 155 40.48 -47.65 15.93
CA SER A 155 41.87 -48.04 15.63
C SER A 155 42.01 -49.58 15.63
N PRO A 156 43.15 -50.11 15.20
CA PRO A 156 43.41 -51.56 15.28
C PRO A 156 43.36 -52.13 16.70
N GLU A 157 43.63 -51.28 17.71
CA GLU A 157 43.58 -51.65 19.12
C GLU A 157 42.18 -51.48 19.76
N GLY A 158 41.18 -51.04 19.01
CA GLY A 158 39.81 -50.81 19.47
C GLY A 158 39.36 -49.35 19.38
N LEU A 159 38.25 -49.06 20.06
CA LEU A 159 37.71 -47.68 20.10
C LEU A 159 38.58 -46.76 20.95
N ARG A 160 38.99 -45.65 20.39
CA ARG A 160 39.74 -44.58 21.05
C ARG A 160 39.01 -43.27 20.93
N GLN A 161 39.21 -42.38 21.91
CA GLN A 161 38.63 -41.06 21.92
C GLN A 161 39.72 -39.99 22.15
N PHE A 162 39.53 -38.86 21.49
CA PHE A 162 40.34 -37.70 21.72
C PHE A 162 39.45 -36.42 21.67
N VAL A 163 39.98 -35.36 22.24
CA VAL A 163 39.35 -34.04 22.19
C VAL A 163 40.00 -33.24 21.08
N LEU A 164 39.18 -32.73 20.14
CA LEU A 164 39.65 -32.04 18.94
C LEU A 164 40.58 -30.86 19.29
N GLU A 165 40.22 -30.12 20.32
CA GLU A 165 40.95 -28.92 20.79
C GLU A 165 42.29 -29.23 21.40
N GLU A 166 42.60 -30.52 21.68
CA GLU A 166 43.90 -31.00 22.19
C GLU A 166 44.78 -31.61 21.09
N ALA A 167 44.22 -31.78 19.89
CA ALA A 167 44.99 -32.30 18.76
C ALA A 167 45.75 -31.15 18.06
N ASP A 168 47.01 -31.36 17.72
CA ASP A 168 47.80 -30.39 16.95
C ASP A 168 47.37 -30.38 15.47
N SER A 169 47.06 -31.55 14.93
CA SER A 169 46.52 -31.67 13.57
C SER A 169 45.73 -32.97 13.34
N ILE A 170 44.80 -32.91 12.44
CA ILE A 170 44.07 -34.10 11.90
C ILE A 170 44.23 -34.11 10.40
N GLN A 171 44.71 -35.22 9.88
CA GLN A 171 44.92 -35.44 8.45
C GLN A 171 44.13 -36.64 7.96
N VAL A 172 43.40 -36.44 6.86
CA VAL A 172 42.80 -37.58 6.12
C VAL A 172 43.94 -38.38 5.51
N THR A 173 44.00 -39.68 5.78
CA THR A 173 45.11 -40.54 5.35
C THR A 173 45.06 -40.79 3.84
N ASP A 174 43.85 -40.93 3.24
CA ASP A 174 43.66 -41.11 1.83
C ASP A 174 44.08 -39.85 1.01
N PRO A 175 45.12 -39.95 0.15
CA PRO A 175 45.60 -38.81 -0.62
C PRO A 175 44.62 -38.34 -1.70
N GLU A 176 43.83 -39.27 -2.29
CA GLU A 176 42.84 -38.89 -3.31
C GLU A 176 41.70 -38.09 -2.66
N LEU A 177 41.17 -38.56 -1.53
CA LEU A 177 40.12 -37.87 -0.82
C LEU A 177 40.60 -36.47 -0.35
N ARG A 178 41.85 -36.38 0.12
CA ARG A 178 42.47 -35.12 0.50
C ARG A 178 42.51 -34.11 -0.65
N THR A 179 42.90 -34.56 -1.85
CA THR A 179 42.92 -33.75 -3.05
C THR A 179 41.51 -33.27 -3.42
N ARG A 180 40.51 -34.15 -3.40
CA ARG A 180 39.09 -33.81 -3.68
C ARG A 180 38.52 -32.81 -2.66
N ILE A 181 38.87 -32.94 -1.37
CA ILE A 181 38.51 -31.99 -0.35
C ILE A 181 39.11 -30.60 -0.66
N GLY A 182 40.39 -30.57 -1.04
CA GLY A 182 41.07 -29.34 -1.45
C GLY A 182 40.39 -28.65 -2.63
N GLU A 183 40.03 -29.43 -3.67
CA GLU A 183 39.32 -28.93 -4.84
C GLU A 183 37.92 -28.40 -4.50
N ALA A 184 37.17 -29.08 -3.63
CA ALA A 184 35.86 -28.64 -3.16
C ALA A 184 35.95 -27.31 -2.38
N LEU A 185 36.94 -27.17 -1.48
CA LEU A 185 37.16 -25.94 -0.72
C LEU A 185 37.62 -24.80 -1.63
N GLU A 186 38.47 -25.06 -2.64
CA GLU A 186 38.89 -24.08 -3.61
C GLU A 186 37.71 -23.60 -4.48
N SER A 187 36.75 -24.49 -4.76
CA SER A 187 35.53 -24.11 -5.48
C SER A 187 34.67 -23.12 -4.67
N LEU A 188 34.58 -23.28 -3.34
CA LEU A 188 33.93 -22.31 -2.46
C LEU A 188 34.61 -20.98 -2.45
N ARG A 189 35.96 -20.97 -2.38
CA ARG A 189 36.73 -19.72 -2.43
C ARG A 189 36.52 -18.99 -3.75
N ARG A 190 36.50 -19.70 -4.86
CA ARG A 190 36.19 -19.13 -6.18
C ARG A 190 34.77 -18.59 -6.22
N ALA A 191 33.77 -19.34 -5.75
CA ALA A 191 32.39 -18.91 -5.70
C ALA A 191 32.17 -17.67 -4.82
N ALA A 192 32.85 -17.56 -3.69
CA ALA A 192 32.78 -16.40 -2.80
C ALA A 192 33.36 -15.11 -3.44
N ASN A 193 34.35 -15.26 -4.32
CA ASN A 193 34.99 -14.12 -4.99
C ASN A 193 34.34 -13.75 -6.34
N GLN A 194 33.33 -14.49 -6.83
CA GLN A 194 32.69 -14.24 -8.11
C GLN A 194 31.41 -13.41 -7.94
N SER A 195 31.55 -12.17 -7.48
CA SER A 195 30.45 -11.18 -7.46
C SER A 195 30.08 -10.66 -8.84
N LEU A 196 30.99 -10.81 -9.84
CA LEU A 196 30.82 -10.38 -11.23
C LEU A 196 30.70 -11.59 -12.16
N ARG A 197 29.97 -11.43 -13.25
CA ARG A 197 29.92 -12.34 -14.40
C ARG A 197 30.39 -11.62 -15.64
N HIS A 198 31.33 -12.23 -16.32
CA HIS A 198 31.91 -11.72 -17.59
C HIS A 198 31.07 -12.19 -18.76
N PHE A 199 30.37 -11.26 -19.41
CA PHE A 199 29.69 -11.50 -20.69
C PHE A 199 30.65 -11.30 -21.83
N THR A 200 30.70 -12.23 -22.76
CA THR A 200 31.45 -12.17 -23.96
C THR A 200 30.51 -12.00 -25.15
N LEU A 201 30.61 -10.88 -25.85
CA LEU A 201 29.78 -10.58 -27.01
C LEU A 201 30.65 -10.64 -28.25
N HIS A 202 30.26 -11.40 -29.25
CA HIS A 202 30.95 -11.51 -30.53
C HIS A 202 30.23 -10.62 -31.55
N SER A 203 30.94 -9.62 -32.08
CA SER A 203 30.47 -8.75 -33.15
C SER A 203 31.23 -9.07 -34.43
N THR A 204 30.49 -9.28 -35.51
CA THR A 204 31.05 -9.54 -36.85
C THR A 204 30.75 -8.37 -37.76
N GLY A 205 31.74 -7.90 -38.53
CA GLY A 205 31.59 -6.79 -39.45
C GLY A 205 32.96 -6.38 -39.98
N ASP A 206 32.98 -5.64 -41.05
CA ASP A 206 34.22 -5.16 -41.69
C ASP A 206 34.42 -3.68 -41.41
N GLY A 207 35.71 -3.26 -41.30
CA GLY A 207 36.14 -1.88 -41.16
C GLY A 207 35.88 -1.26 -39.78
N HIS A 208 36.18 0.04 -39.68
CA HIS A 208 36.07 0.82 -38.45
C HIS A 208 34.61 1.21 -38.20
N ARG A 209 34.09 0.91 -37.00
CA ARG A 209 32.71 1.17 -36.62
C ARG A 209 32.53 1.28 -35.12
N THR A 210 31.48 1.97 -34.72
CA THR A 210 31.07 2.11 -33.32
C THR A 210 30.08 1.01 -32.97
N VAL A 211 30.35 0.27 -31.89
CA VAL A 211 29.43 -0.71 -31.31
C VAL A 211 28.94 -0.17 -29.97
N ARG A 212 27.61 -0.18 -29.76
CA ARG A 212 26.95 0.21 -28.51
C ARG A 212 26.26 -0.97 -27.90
N VAL A 213 26.42 -1.12 -26.59
CA VAL A 213 25.81 -2.19 -25.79
C VAL A 213 24.98 -1.54 -24.70
N GLY A 214 23.68 -1.76 -24.72
CA GLY A 214 22.75 -1.20 -23.73
C GLY A 214 21.97 -2.28 -22.98
N TYR A 215 21.68 -2.04 -21.71
CA TYR A 215 20.83 -2.92 -20.92
C TYR A 215 20.11 -2.14 -19.82
N VAL A 216 19.02 -2.73 -19.31
CA VAL A 216 18.25 -2.22 -18.17
C VAL A 216 18.47 -3.12 -16.97
N THR A 217 18.69 -2.53 -15.80
CA THR A 217 18.83 -3.26 -14.55
C THR A 217 18.24 -2.47 -13.38
N ALA A 218 18.04 -3.13 -12.24
CA ALA A 218 17.68 -2.44 -11.02
C ALA A 218 18.74 -1.38 -10.67
N ALA A 219 18.29 -0.17 -10.38
CA ALA A 219 19.12 0.95 -9.97
C ALA A 219 18.47 1.72 -8.83
N PRO A 220 19.26 2.40 -7.96
CA PRO A 220 18.69 3.28 -6.96
C PRO A 220 17.79 4.33 -7.60
N LEU A 221 16.57 4.49 -7.09
CA LEU A 221 15.70 5.54 -7.57
C LEU A 221 16.29 6.92 -7.21
N TRP A 222 16.24 7.85 -8.13
CA TRP A 222 16.61 9.23 -7.86
C TRP A 222 15.46 9.97 -7.14
N LYS A 223 15.80 10.98 -6.35
CA LYS A 223 14.86 11.69 -5.47
C LYS A 223 14.92 13.17 -5.76
N ALA A 224 13.76 13.83 -5.89
CA ALA A 224 13.69 15.27 -6.06
C ALA A 224 13.69 16.00 -4.71
N SER A 225 14.39 17.12 -4.63
CA SER A 225 14.33 18.08 -3.55
C SER A 225 14.26 19.49 -4.12
N TYR A 226 13.52 20.37 -3.44
CA TYR A 226 13.25 21.71 -3.94
C TYR A 226 13.61 22.75 -2.90
N ARG A 227 14.02 23.92 -3.38
CA ARG A 227 14.23 25.12 -2.59
C ARG A 227 13.39 26.23 -3.19
N LEU A 228 12.61 26.92 -2.38
CA LEU A 228 11.78 28.05 -2.79
C LEU A 228 12.14 29.25 -1.94
N VAL A 229 12.58 30.31 -2.59
CA VAL A 229 12.76 31.61 -1.94
C VAL A 229 11.46 32.36 -2.08
N LEU A 230 10.80 32.64 -0.94
CA LEU A 230 9.53 33.35 -0.89
C LEU A 230 9.75 34.77 -1.40
N PRO A 231 8.76 35.35 -2.13
CA PRO A 231 8.89 36.73 -2.61
C PRO A 231 8.88 37.73 -1.46
N ALA A 232 9.63 38.79 -1.60
CA ALA A 232 9.69 39.86 -0.61
C ALA A 232 8.40 40.69 -0.55
N LYS A 233 7.63 40.72 -1.63
CA LYS A 233 6.32 41.39 -1.75
C LYS A 233 5.30 40.48 -2.36
N ASP A 234 4.06 40.60 -1.92
CA ASP A 234 2.95 39.83 -2.50
C ASP A 234 2.80 40.17 -4.00
N GLY A 235 2.72 39.12 -4.82
CA GLY A 235 2.62 39.23 -6.27
C GLY A 235 3.93 39.13 -7.02
N ASP A 236 5.09 39.23 -6.36
CA ASP A 236 6.37 38.95 -6.97
C ASP A 236 6.56 37.45 -7.18
N PRO A 237 7.27 37.03 -8.25
CA PRO A 237 7.55 35.62 -8.46
C PRO A 237 8.56 35.08 -7.43
N ALA A 238 8.36 33.83 -7.01
CA ALA A 238 9.29 33.11 -6.14
C ALA A 238 10.33 32.39 -6.96
N ARG A 239 11.60 32.34 -6.51
CA ARG A 239 12.64 31.56 -7.16
C ARG A 239 12.58 30.11 -6.69
N LEU A 240 12.31 29.21 -7.62
CA LEU A 240 12.30 27.76 -7.40
C LEU A 240 13.57 27.13 -7.95
N GLN A 241 14.25 26.34 -7.12
CA GLN A 241 15.34 25.46 -7.50
C GLN A 241 14.96 24.03 -7.19
N GLY A 242 15.01 23.16 -8.19
CA GLY A 242 14.81 21.71 -8.08
C GLY A 242 16.13 20.97 -8.28
N TRP A 243 16.37 19.97 -7.46
CA TRP A 243 17.56 19.16 -7.46
C TRP A 243 17.17 17.68 -7.50
N ALA A 244 17.87 16.90 -8.31
CA ALA A 244 17.80 15.44 -8.28
C ALA A 244 18.99 14.87 -7.50
N VAL A 245 18.70 14.10 -6.47
CA VAL A 245 19.69 13.35 -5.70
C VAL A 245 19.72 11.93 -6.25
N LEU A 246 20.89 11.51 -6.72
CA LEU A 246 21.11 10.23 -7.37
C LEU A 246 22.35 9.53 -6.80
N GLU A 247 22.40 8.22 -6.95
CA GLU A 247 23.46 7.37 -6.42
C GLU A 247 24.02 6.50 -7.56
N ASN A 248 25.35 6.47 -7.69
CA ASN A 248 25.99 5.56 -8.63
C ASN A 248 26.29 4.22 -7.96
N GLN A 249 25.42 3.23 -8.15
CA GLN A 249 25.60 1.84 -7.71
C GLN A 249 25.87 0.89 -8.88
N SER A 250 26.24 1.42 -10.06
CA SER A 250 26.48 0.62 -11.27
C SER A 250 27.75 -0.24 -11.22
N GLY A 251 28.60 -0.07 -10.20
CA GLY A 251 29.89 -0.75 -10.10
C GLY A 251 31.01 -0.10 -10.96
N ALA A 252 30.68 0.81 -11.89
CA ALA A 252 31.61 1.54 -12.72
C ALA A 252 31.60 3.04 -12.39
N ASN A 253 32.74 3.71 -12.64
CA ASN A 253 32.78 5.16 -12.58
C ASN A 253 32.03 5.77 -13.77
N TRP A 254 31.32 6.85 -13.53
CA TRP A 254 30.75 7.68 -14.58
C TRP A 254 31.76 8.76 -14.95
N ASP A 255 32.43 8.59 -16.07
CA ASP A 255 33.43 9.51 -16.55
C ASP A 255 32.91 10.23 -17.80
N GLY A 256 32.34 11.40 -17.59
CA GLY A 256 31.75 12.19 -18.67
C GLY A 256 30.48 11.57 -19.28
N VAL A 257 29.65 11.02 -18.48
CA VAL A 257 28.44 10.28 -18.89
C VAL A 257 27.28 11.23 -19.19
N ALA A 258 26.61 11.04 -20.34
CA ALA A 258 25.35 11.71 -20.65
C ALA A 258 24.24 11.15 -19.74
N LEU A 259 23.76 11.96 -18.79
CA LEU A 259 22.75 11.55 -17.81
C LEU A 259 21.36 12.04 -18.19
N THR A 260 20.41 11.12 -18.17
CA THR A 260 18.98 11.39 -18.35
C THR A 260 18.23 10.89 -17.12
N LEU A 261 17.33 11.70 -16.57
CA LEU A 261 16.46 11.32 -15.47
C LEU A 261 15.03 11.23 -15.98
N GLN A 262 14.39 10.10 -15.73
CA GLN A 262 13.01 9.82 -16.12
C GLN A 262 12.14 9.82 -14.87
N TYR A 263 11.12 10.67 -14.86
CA TYR A 263 10.07 10.67 -13.85
C TYR A 263 8.79 10.06 -14.44
N GLY A 264 8.38 8.95 -13.90
CA GLY A 264 7.24 8.16 -14.34
C GLY A 264 7.19 6.86 -13.57
N ASN A 265 6.25 5.99 -13.90
CA ASN A 265 6.10 4.70 -13.23
C ASN A 265 6.04 3.56 -14.26
N PRO A 266 7.14 3.31 -15.02
CA PRO A 266 7.18 2.19 -15.94
C PRO A 266 7.01 0.87 -15.21
N VAL A 267 6.26 -0.05 -15.80
CA VAL A 267 6.10 -1.41 -15.28
C VAL A 267 7.32 -2.23 -15.65
N THR A 268 7.96 -2.86 -14.67
CA THR A 268 9.13 -3.72 -14.87
C THR A 268 8.89 -5.10 -14.28
N PHE A 269 9.37 -6.13 -14.98
CA PHE A 269 9.29 -7.53 -14.55
C PHE A 269 10.69 -8.11 -14.42
N ARG A 270 10.90 -8.94 -13.41
CA ARG A 270 12.11 -9.74 -13.26
C ARG A 270 11.78 -11.21 -13.50
N GLN A 271 12.60 -11.86 -14.32
CA GLN A 271 12.51 -13.30 -14.58
C GLN A 271 13.87 -13.96 -14.32
N ALA A 272 13.91 -15.02 -13.53
CA ALA A 272 15.15 -15.71 -13.20
C ALA A 272 15.56 -16.64 -14.37
N ILE A 273 16.13 -16.04 -15.43
CA ILE A 273 16.53 -16.74 -16.66
C ILE A 273 17.86 -17.48 -16.49
N TYR A 274 18.77 -16.94 -15.69
CA TYR A 274 20.09 -17.51 -15.43
C TYR A 274 20.05 -18.77 -14.57
N GLN A 275 18.92 -19.04 -13.90
CA GLN A 275 18.72 -20.23 -13.10
C GLN A 275 18.35 -21.43 -13.97
N SER A 276 19.03 -22.58 -13.77
CA SER A 276 18.64 -23.83 -14.44
C SER A 276 17.38 -24.42 -13.84
N TYR A 277 16.40 -24.75 -14.67
CA TYR A 277 15.15 -25.42 -14.29
C TYR A 277 15.15 -26.85 -14.83
N TYR A 278 14.86 -27.81 -13.97
CA TYR A 278 14.75 -29.22 -14.32
C TYR A 278 13.32 -29.70 -14.11
N VAL A 279 12.77 -30.34 -15.13
CA VAL A 279 11.47 -31.01 -15.05
C VAL A 279 11.68 -32.41 -14.45
N GLN A 280 10.94 -32.73 -13.39
CA GLN A 280 10.93 -34.08 -12.86
C GLN A 280 10.28 -34.99 -13.88
N ARG A 281 11.03 -36.08 -14.26
CA ARG A 281 10.50 -37.09 -15.16
C ARG A 281 9.68 -38.09 -14.33
N PRO A 282 8.50 -38.52 -14.80
CA PRO A 282 7.76 -39.60 -14.16
C PRO A 282 8.58 -40.89 -14.20
N GLU A 283 8.73 -41.55 -13.06
CA GLU A 283 9.38 -42.84 -12.97
C GLU A 283 8.39 -43.94 -13.41
N VAL A 284 8.80 -44.75 -14.39
CA VAL A 284 8.07 -45.95 -14.78
C VAL A 284 8.62 -47.08 -13.91
N PRO A 285 7.80 -47.72 -13.06
CA PRO A 285 8.28 -48.82 -12.25
C PRO A 285 8.76 -49.97 -13.14
N VAL A 286 9.88 -50.57 -12.78
CA VAL A 286 10.40 -51.79 -13.46
C VAL A 286 9.46 -52.93 -13.13
N GLU A 287 8.81 -53.53 -14.13
CA GLU A 287 8.02 -54.73 -13.97
C GLU A 287 8.95 -55.90 -13.66
N VAL A 288 8.89 -56.38 -12.44
CA VAL A 288 9.57 -57.65 -12.06
C VAL A 288 8.63 -58.79 -12.37
N LEU A 289 8.95 -59.52 -13.42
CA LEU A 289 8.23 -60.76 -13.80
C LEU A 289 8.18 -61.71 -12.60
N GLY A 290 6.99 -62.04 -12.11
CA GLY A 290 6.77 -63.04 -11.06
C GLY A 290 6.05 -62.56 -9.79
N ARG A 291 5.64 -61.28 -9.70
CA ARG A 291 4.87 -60.82 -8.56
C ARG A 291 3.37 -60.77 -8.90
N ILE A 292 2.62 -61.75 -8.43
CA ILE A 292 1.16 -61.73 -8.50
C ILE A 292 0.68 -60.77 -7.40
N LEU A 293 0.20 -59.60 -7.80
CA LEU A 293 -0.51 -58.69 -6.90
C LEU A 293 -1.99 -59.07 -6.88
N PRO A 294 -2.61 -59.27 -5.70
CA PRO A 294 -4.06 -59.47 -5.60
C PRO A 294 -4.77 -58.20 -6.17
N ASN A 295 -5.78 -58.42 -6.99
CA ASN A 295 -6.65 -57.37 -7.48
C ASN A 295 -7.39 -56.73 -6.29
N VAL A 296 -7.09 -55.48 -6.00
CA VAL A 296 -7.89 -54.67 -5.08
C VAL A 296 -9.06 -54.07 -5.87
N ASP A 297 -10.29 -54.40 -5.44
CA ASP A 297 -11.52 -53.85 -6.01
C ASP A 297 -11.59 -52.34 -5.76
N THR A 298 -11.40 -51.53 -6.80
CA THR A 298 -11.43 -50.04 -6.76
C THR A 298 -12.81 -49.49 -7.03
N ARG A 299 -13.89 -50.04 -6.47
CA ARG A 299 -15.21 -49.42 -6.45
C ARG A 299 -15.49 -48.70 -5.11
N ALA A 300 -14.72 -47.67 -4.81
CA ALA A 300 -15.08 -46.68 -3.79
C ALA A 300 -14.87 -45.27 -4.36
N ARG A 301 -15.90 -44.46 -4.21
CA ARG A 301 -16.00 -43.07 -4.66
C ARG A 301 -14.87 -42.20 -4.11
N PRO A 302 -14.43 -41.13 -4.85
CA PRO A 302 -13.45 -40.21 -4.31
C PRO A 302 -14.09 -39.32 -3.26
N ALA A 303 -13.45 -39.25 -2.08
CA ALA A 303 -13.78 -38.29 -1.04
C ALA A 303 -13.05 -36.98 -1.32
N GLU A 304 -13.72 -35.88 -0.97
CA GLU A 304 -13.39 -34.50 -1.15
C GLU A 304 -11.98 -34.12 -0.69
N LEU A 305 -11.30 -33.35 -1.53
CA LEU A 305 -10.07 -32.63 -1.21
C LEU A 305 -10.40 -31.51 -0.21
N ALA A 306 -9.94 -31.67 1.03
CA ALA A 306 -9.96 -30.62 2.03
C ALA A 306 -8.92 -29.54 1.68
N MET A 307 -9.38 -28.31 1.47
CA MET A 307 -8.56 -27.12 1.37
C MET A 307 -7.77 -26.88 2.66
N GLN A 308 -6.46 -26.97 2.59
CA GLN A 308 -5.58 -26.46 3.65
C GLN A 308 -5.49 -24.94 3.51
N LYS A 309 -6.01 -24.23 4.51
CA LYS A 309 -5.79 -22.80 4.71
C LYS A 309 -4.35 -22.55 5.12
N SER A 310 -3.64 -21.77 4.34
CA SER A 310 -2.34 -21.21 4.73
C SER A 310 -2.52 -20.16 5.82
N ALA A 311 -1.76 -20.29 6.91
CA ALA A 311 -1.67 -19.29 7.98
C ALA A 311 -0.75 -18.14 7.54
N PRO A 312 -1.02 -16.88 7.95
CA PRO A 312 -0.15 -15.75 7.63
C PRO A 312 1.09 -15.75 8.52
N ALA A 313 2.24 -15.41 7.91
CA ALA A 313 3.51 -15.22 8.57
C ALA A 313 3.53 -13.94 9.46
N PRO A 314 4.27 -13.94 10.57
CA PRO A 314 4.34 -12.77 11.46
C PRO A 314 5.20 -11.66 10.85
N ALA A 315 4.69 -10.43 10.97
CA ALA A 315 5.37 -9.21 10.58
C ALA A 315 6.62 -8.97 11.45
N GLY A 316 7.77 -8.84 10.80
CA GLY A 316 9.03 -8.47 11.44
C GLY A 316 9.04 -7.01 11.89
N ALA A 317 9.52 -6.79 13.11
CA ALA A 317 9.68 -5.48 13.73
C ALA A 317 10.66 -4.59 12.96
N ALA A 318 10.22 -3.41 12.57
CA ALA A 318 11.06 -2.37 12.00
C ALA A 318 11.99 -1.80 13.09
N ARG A 319 13.31 -1.93 12.90
CA ARG A 319 14.32 -1.23 13.66
C ARG A 319 14.35 0.24 13.23
N ALA A 320 14.10 1.15 14.16
CA ALA A 320 14.31 2.57 13.97
C ALA A 320 15.81 2.85 13.76
N MET A 321 16.15 3.41 12.61
CA MET A 321 17.50 3.95 12.36
C MET A 321 17.56 5.39 12.89
N ALA A 322 18.63 5.66 13.64
CA ALA A 322 18.93 6.96 14.20
C ALA A 322 19.13 8.02 13.10
N ALA A 323 18.62 9.23 13.34
CA ALA A 323 18.77 10.37 12.46
C ALA A 323 20.24 10.82 12.41
N PRO A 324 20.76 11.22 11.22
CA PRO A 324 22.09 11.85 11.13
C PRO A 324 22.05 13.29 11.63
N ALA A 325 23.17 13.68 12.28
CA ALA A 325 23.40 15.00 12.83
C ALA A 325 23.35 16.13 11.77
N PRO A 326 22.96 17.35 12.14
CA PRO A 326 22.85 18.45 11.20
C PRO A 326 24.21 18.93 10.70
N VAL A 327 24.40 18.90 9.39
CA VAL A 327 25.51 19.53 8.70
C VAL A 327 25.20 21.01 8.53
N THR A 328 26.11 21.85 9.00
CA THR A 328 26.11 23.31 8.82
C THR A 328 26.08 23.65 7.33
N PRO A 329 25.19 24.52 6.83
CA PRO A 329 25.17 24.89 5.41
C PRO A 329 26.32 25.86 5.11
N ALA A 330 27.30 25.36 4.35
CA ALA A 330 28.24 26.24 3.67
C ALA A 330 27.51 26.99 2.56
N GLN A 331 27.69 28.29 2.51
CA GLN A 331 27.20 29.16 1.45
C GLN A 331 27.79 28.71 0.11
N VAL A 332 26.98 28.12 -0.73
CA VAL A 332 27.27 27.96 -2.15
C VAL A 332 26.14 28.66 -2.91
N MET A 333 26.38 29.92 -3.23
CA MET A 333 25.72 30.59 -4.34
C MET A 333 26.31 29.93 -5.60
N ALA A 334 25.62 28.94 -6.14
CA ALA A 334 25.99 28.34 -7.41
C ALA A 334 25.67 29.33 -8.55
N GLU A 335 26.63 29.50 -9.47
CA GLU A 335 26.43 30.14 -10.77
C GLU A 335 25.21 29.51 -11.49
N PRO A 336 24.57 30.27 -12.42
CA PRO A 336 23.41 29.75 -13.14
C PRO A 336 23.78 28.47 -13.89
N ALA A 337 23.12 27.38 -13.51
CA ALA A 337 23.25 26.12 -14.22
C ALA A 337 22.70 26.27 -15.65
N ASP A 338 23.45 25.77 -16.64
CA ASP A 338 22.93 25.57 -17.98
C ASP A 338 21.55 24.90 -17.93
N GLN A 339 20.62 25.42 -18.72
CA GLN A 339 19.22 25.01 -18.61
C GLN A 339 19.05 23.53 -18.94
N VAL A 340 18.61 22.75 -17.96
CA VAL A 340 18.17 21.36 -18.14
C VAL A 340 16.95 21.37 -19.05
N GLN A 341 16.97 20.58 -20.11
CA GLN A 341 15.82 20.40 -21.00
C GLN A 341 14.88 19.37 -20.37
N ALA A 342 13.70 19.83 -19.96
CA ALA A 342 12.61 18.96 -19.54
C ALA A 342 11.63 18.80 -20.69
N ALA A 343 11.30 17.56 -21.04
CA ALA A 343 10.29 17.22 -22.04
C ALA A 343 9.23 16.32 -21.41
N GLU A 344 7.97 16.66 -21.64
CA GLU A 344 6.84 15.86 -21.21
C GLU A 344 6.46 14.87 -22.31
N GLY A 345 6.57 13.55 -22.00
CA GLY A 345 6.03 12.47 -22.83
C GLY A 345 4.57 12.20 -22.47
N SER A 346 3.95 11.23 -23.13
CA SER A 346 2.54 10.88 -22.87
C SER A 346 2.25 10.38 -21.44
N GLU A 347 3.24 9.76 -20.78
CA GLU A 347 3.11 9.17 -19.45
C GLU A 347 4.30 9.45 -18.52
N GLU A 348 5.32 10.20 -19.00
CA GLU A 348 6.58 10.41 -18.29
C GLU A 348 7.20 11.78 -18.58
N THR A 349 7.96 12.28 -17.62
CA THR A 349 8.78 13.50 -17.79
C THR A 349 10.25 13.12 -17.83
N ILE A 350 10.95 13.60 -18.83
CA ILE A 350 12.38 13.36 -19.05
C ILE A 350 13.16 14.64 -18.78
N PHE A 351 14.15 14.55 -17.88
CA PHE A 351 15.12 15.62 -17.61
C PHE A 351 16.47 15.21 -18.21
N GLN A 352 16.87 15.85 -19.28
CA GLN A 352 18.17 15.63 -19.90
C GLN A 352 19.15 16.67 -19.40
N LEU A 353 20.23 16.23 -18.74
CA LEU A 353 21.27 17.12 -18.26
C LEU A 353 22.13 17.63 -19.44
N PRO A 354 22.38 18.96 -19.52
CA PRO A 354 23.14 19.54 -20.64
C PRO A 354 24.62 19.19 -20.58
N SER A 355 25.17 18.98 -19.40
CA SER A 355 26.59 18.69 -19.19
C SER A 355 26.83 17.25 -18.77
N PRO A 356 27.87 16.59 -19.29
CA PRO A 356 28.26 15.25 -18.88
C PRO A 356 28.55 15.18 -17.38
N VAL A 357 28.13 14.09 -16.74
CA VAL A 357 28.25 13.87 -15.30
C VAL A 357 29.47 13.02 -14.98
N MET A 358 30.24 13.45 -13.97
CA MET A 358 31.36 12.69 -13.39
C MET A 358 30.95 12.24 -11.98
N LEU A 359 30.86 10.92 -11.75
CA LEU A 359 30.47 10.37 -10.45
C LEU A 359 31.11 9.00 -10.24
N ALA A 360 32.02 8.92 -9.27
CA ALA A 360 32.66 7.66 -8.94
C ALA A 360 31.64 6.62 -8.42
N ALA A 361 31.95 5.36 -8.60
CA ALA A 361 31.16 4.25 -8.07
C ALA A 361 30.95 4.37 -6.55
N GLY A 362 29.75 4.06 -6.06
CA GLY A 362 29.38 4.15 -4.64
C GLY A 362 29.19 5.58 -4.11
N ARG A 363 29.15 6.60 -4.97
CA ARG A 363 28.98 8.00 -4.56
C ARG A 363 27.59 8.51 -4.89
N THR A 364 27.18 9.52 -4.14
CA THR A 364 25.91 10.25 -4.30
C THR A 364 26.21 11.64 -4.87
N ALA A 365 25.40 12.11 -5.79
CA ALA A 365 25.45 13.46 -6.32
C ALA A 365 24.06 14.13 -6.24
N SER A 366 24.07 15.45 -6.15
CA SER A 366 22.87 16.28 -6.31
C SER A 366 23.07 17.15 -7.56
N VAL A 367 22.20 16.98 -8.55
CA VAL A 367 22.27 17.69 -9.81
C VAL A 367 21.06 18.62 -9.97
N PRO A 368 21.25 19.87 -10.47
CA PRO A 368 20.13 20.79 -10.65
C PRO A 368 19.27 20.30 -11.83
N ILE A 369 17.94 20.33 -11.65
CA ILE A 369 16.96 19.97 -12.69
C ILE A 369 16.01 21.11 -13.01
N ILE A 370 15.82 22.06 -12.10
CA ILE A 370 14.97 23.25 -12.27
C ILE A 370 15.66 24.44 -11.58
N ASP A 371 15.79 25.57 -12.26
CA ASP A 371 16.18 26.85 -11.67
C ASP A 371 15.45 27.99 -12.41
N ARG A 372 14.35 28.47 -11.83
CA ARG A 372 13.55 29.53 -12.44
C ARG A 372 12.63 30.23 -11.44
N SER A 373 12.11 31.38 -11.85
CA SER A 373 11.07 32.06 -11.12
C SER A 373 9.70 31.50 -11.52
N ILE A 374 8.85 31.24 -10.52
CA ILE A 374 7.49 30.73 -10.70
C ILE A 374 6.46 31.63 -10.01
N PRO A 375 5.22 31.67 -10.48
CA PRO A 375 4.14 32.34 -9.78
C PRO A 375 3.90 31.68 -8.41
N ALA A 376 3.95 32.50 -7.37
CA ALA A 376 3.75 32.05 -5.99
C ALA A 376 2.99 33.11 -5.17
N GLU A 377 2.09 32.65 -4.32
CA GLU A 377 1.27 33.49 -3.45
C GLU A 377 1.32 32.97 -2.02
N ARG A 378 1.73 33.84 -1.08
CA ARG A 378 1.72 33.50 0.34
C ARG A 378 0.31 33.64 0.89
N VAL A 379 -0.19 32.65 1.58
CA VAL A 379 -1.53 32.64 2.19
C VAL A 379 -1.49 31.86 3.51
N ASP A 380 -2.50 32.04 4.34
CA ASP A 380 -2.72 31.21 5.52
C ASP A 380 -3.92 30.29 5.26
N LEU A 381 -3.82 29.01 5.59
CA LEU A 381 -4.89 28.03 5.44
C LEU A 381 -5.52 27.73 6.79
N ALA A 382 -6.76 28.15 6.97
CA ALA A 382 -7.56 27.83 8.13
C ALA A 382 -8.46 26.62 7.82
N ALA A 383 -7.94 25.41 8.08
CA ALA A 383 -8.65 24.14 7.91
C ALA A 383 -8.86 23.49 9.28
N GLY A 384 -9.98 22.76 9.44
CA GLY A 384 -10.31 22.09 10.71
C GLY A 384 -10.63 23.08 11.84
N ASP A 385 -10.44 22.65 13.08
CA ASP A 385 -10.83 23.38 14.29
C ASP A 385 -9.67 24.10 14.99
N ASP A 386 -8.48 24.10 14.39
CA ASP A 386 -7.32 24.75 14.95
C ASP A 386 -7.53 26.26 15.08
N ALA A 387 -7.15 26.82 16.22
CA ALA A 387 -7.25 28.27 16.47
C ALA A 387 -6.26 29.07 15.65
N HIS A 388 -5.18 28.47 15.17
CA HIS A 388 -4.15 29.13 14.36
C HIS A 388 -4.09 28.49 12.98
N PRO A 389 -4.15 29.27 11.90
CA PRO A 389 -4.06 28.75 10.54
C PRO A 389 -2.64 28.29 10.23
N LEU A 390 -2.51 27.45 9.20
CA LEU A 390 -1.23 27.04 8.66
C LEU A 390 -0.74 28.07 7.65
N SER A 391 0.49 28.58 7.82
CA SER A 391 1.17 29.33 6.77
C SER A 391 1.41 28.43 5.56
N ALA A 392 0.97 28.86 4.41
CA ALA A 392 1.02 28.11 3.17
C ALA A 392 1.50 28.98 2.00
N ILE A 393 1.98 28.30 0.96
CA ILE A 393 2.33 28.89 -0.32
C ILE A 393 1.50 28.26 -1.42
N ARG A 394 0.87 29.08 -2.25
CA ARG A 394 0.21 28.62 -3.48
C ARG A 394 1.17 28.82 -4.63
N ILE A 395 1.62 27.76 -5.26
CA ILE A 395 2.52 27.78 -6.40
C ILE A 395 1.79 27.33 -7.68
N THR A 396 2.23 27.85 -8.82
CA THR A 396 1.80 27.39 -10.15
C THR A 396 3.01 26.81 -10.86
N ASN A 397 2.87 25.58 -11.37
CA ASN A 397 3.92 24.96 -12.18
C ASN A 397 3.86 25.52 -13.61
N ASP A 398 4.68 26.51 -13.92
CA ASP A 398 4.85 27.06 -15.26
C ASP A 398 6.14 26.59 -15.94
N THR A 399 6.74 25.48 -15.45
CA THR A 399 8.01 24.95 -15.97
C THR A 399 7.88 24.34 -17.36
N GLY A 400 6.67 24.04 -17.80
CA GLY A 400 6.41 23.34 -19.07
C GLY A 400 6.54 21.81 -18.99
N ALA A 401 6.87 21.27 -17.81
CA ALA A 401 6.97 19.83 -17.54
C ALA A 401 6.50 19.51 -16.13
N SER A 402 6.11 18.27 -15.89
CA SER A 402 5.66 17.83 -14.56
C SER A 402 6.81 17.86 -13.55
N MET A 403 6.57 18.45 -12.39
CA MET A 403 7.52 18.45 -11.28
C MET A 403 7.39 17.17 -10.47
N PRO A 404 8.48 16.41 -10.28
CA PRO A 404 8.49 15.22 -9.43
C PRO A 404 8.09 15.47 -7.97
N ALA A 405 7.56 14.43 -7.32
CA ALA A 405 7.31 14.49 -5.89
C ALA A 405 8.61 14.65 -5.09
N GLY A 406 8.59 15.50 -4.05
CA GLY A 406 9.77 15.76 -3.24
C GLY A 406 9.49 16.66 -2.03
N VAL A 407 10.54 17.01 -1.30
CA VAL A 407 10.48 17.96 -0.19
C VAL A 407 10.84 19.36 -0.70
N LEU A 408 9.99 20.33 -0.42
CA LEU A 408 10.18 21.74 -0.72
C LEU A 408 10.63 22.45 0.56
N THR A 409 11.85 22.97 0.59
CA THR A 409 12.37 23.82 1.66
C THR A 409 12.14 25.26 1.30
N LEU A 410 11.48 26.00 2.18
CA LEU A 410 11.13 27.41 1.98
C LEU A 410 12.08 28.31 2.75
N TYR A 411 12.49 29.39 2.09
CA TYR A 411 13.32 30.45 2.67
C TYR A 411 12.62 31.80 2.52
N ASP A 412 12.67 32.63 3.53
CA ASP A 412 12.19 33.99 3.48
C ASP A 412 13.26 34.90 2.85
N ALA A 413 12.85 35.80 1.93
CA ALA A 413 13.75 36.71 1.26
C ALA A 413 14.17 37.91 2.11
N SER A 414 13.65 38.07 3.35
CA SER A 414 13.96 39.20 4.25
C SER A 414 15.41 39.11 4.76
N GLY A 415 16.33 39.76 4.07
CA GLY A 415 17.74 39.88 4.46
C GLY A 415 18.60 38.68 4.08
N ALA A 416 19.18 37.99 5.05
CA ALA A 416 19.85 36.68 4.83
C ALA A 416 18.74 35.61 4.75
N ALA A 417 18.66 34.89 3.63
CA ALA A 417 17.65 33.86 3.41
C ALA A 417 17.42 32.98 4.67
N THR A 418 16.34 33.28 5.40
CA THR A 418 16.02 32.60 6.66
C THR A 418 15.12 31.39 6.37
N PHE A 419 15.41 30.26 6.98
CA PHE A 419 14.59 29.07 6.88
C PHE A 419 13.17 29.33 7.41
N ALA A 420 12.17 29.17 6.55
CA ALA A 420 10.77 29.40 6.87
C ALA A 420 10.00 28.10 7.22
N GLY A 421 10.43 26.96 6.67
CA GLY A 421 9.79 25.66 6.91
C GLY A 421 9.98 24.70 5.74
N ASN A 422 9.41 23.52 5.88
CA ASN A 422 9.37 22.50 4.83
C ASN A 422 7.92 22.18 4.45
N ALA A 423 7.69 21.98 3.16
CA ALA A 423 6.42 21.49 2.64
C ALA A 423 6.63 20.21 1.83
N ARG A 424 5.62 19.37 1.78
CA ARG A 424 5.62 18.18 0.93
C ARG A 424 4.98 18.52 -0.42
N LEU A 425 5.77 18.49 -1.47
CA LEU A 425 5.29 18.60 -2.84
C LEU A 425 4.96 17.19 -3.36
N GLY A 426 3.69 16.91 -3.68
CA GLY A 426 3.32 15.78 -4.52
C GLY A 426 3.71 16.04 -5.97
N GLY A 427 3.64 15.05 -6.84
CA GLY A 427 3.81 15.28 -8.28
C GLY A 427 2.89 16.42 -8.74
N LEU A 428 3.44 17.42 -9.44
CA LEU A 428 2.70 18.60 -9.90
C LEU A 428 2.82 18.74 -11.41
N PRO A 429 1.78 18.37 -12.18
CA PRO A 429 1.74 18.55 -13.63
C PRO A 429 1.97 19.98 -14.09
N ALA A 430 2.40 20.13 -15.34
CA ALA A 430 2.56 21.43 -15.96
C ALA A 430 1.24 22.22 -15.99
N GLY A 431 1.28 23.49 -15.66
CA GLY A 431 0.11 24.38 -15.59
C GLY A 431 -0.76 24.25 -14.34
N GLU A 432 -0.57 23.22 -13.52
CA GLU A 432 -1.36 23.03 -12.30
C GLU A 432 -0.92 23.94 -11.16
N ARG A 433 -1.88 24.20 -10.26
CA ARG A 433 -1.65 24.96 -9.02
C ARG A 433 -1.72 24.04 -7.81
N ARG A 434 -0.87 24.29 -6.81
CA ARG A 434 -0.86 23.54 -5.56
C ARG A 434 -0.69 24.46 -4.36
N LEU A 435 -1.49 24.21 -3.33
CA LEU A 435 -1.35 24.87 -2.03
C LEU A 435 -0.52 23.95 -1.11
N LEU A 436 0.54 24.48 -0.51
CA LEU A 436 1.50 23.74 0.30
C LEU A 436 1.69 24.44 1.65
N SER A 437 1.28 23.78 2.72
CA SER A 437 1.48 24.29 4.09
C SER A 437 2.89 23.94 4.57
N PHE A 438 3.55 24.88 5.27
CA PHE A 438 4.94 24.72 5.71
C PHE A 438 5.21 25.13 7.16
N ALA A 439 4.31 25.91 7.80
CA ALA A 439 4.42 26.36 9.19
C ALA A 439 3.03 26.61 9.79
N GLN A 440 2.97 26.97 11.06
CA GLN A 440 1.75 27.50 11.70
C GLN A 440 1.91 29.01 11.93
N ASP A 441 0.91 29.81 11.55
CA ASP A 441 0.92 31.25 11.85
C ASP A 441 0.30 31.50 13.22
N LEU A 442 1.12 31.64 14.23
CA LEU A 442 0.69 31.94 15.61
C LEU A 442 0.17 33.35 15.82
N ARG A 443 0.29 34.24 14.83
CA ARG A 443 -0.12 35.66 14.93
C ARG A 443 -1.54 35.90 14.42
N THR A 444 -2.07 34.96 13.62
CA THR A 444 -3.45 34.98 13.16
C THR A 444 -4.25 33.99 14.00
N THR A 445 -5.47 34.40 14.41
CA THR A 445 -6.38 33.48 15.12
C THR A 445 -7.70 33.33 14.38
N VAL A 446 -8.28 32.15 14.49
CA VAL A 446 -9.56 31.79 13.89
C VAL A 446 -10.40 31.06 14.93
N GLU A 447 -11.35 31.77 15.51
CA GLU A 447 -12.33 31.21 16.43
C GLU A 447 -13.53 30.72 15.63
N ARG A 448 -14.03 29.53 15.93
CA ARG A 448 -15.16 28.90 15.25
C ARG A 448 -16.24 28.54 16.25
N SER A 449 -17.49 28.68 15.83
CA SER A 449 -18.66 28.13 16.53
C SER A 449 -19.69 27.66 15.51
N SER A 450 -20.31 26.53 15.75
CA SER A 450 -21.39 26.03 14.91
C SER A 450 -22.67 25.81 15.71
N THR A 451 -23.81 26.03 15.07
CA THR A 451 -25.15 25.75 15.63
C THR A 451 -25.99 25.09 14.55
N GLY A 452 -26.70 23.99 14.90
CA GLY A 452 -27.59 23.28 13.99
C GLY A 452 -29.03 23.82 14.12
N GLU A 453 -29.70 23.99 12.99
CA GLU A 453 -31.11 24.34 12.88
C GLU A 453 -31.78 23.34 11.92
N THR A 454 -32.95 22.84 12.30
CA THR A 454 -33.76 22.00 11.43
C THR A 454 -35.10 22.70 11.19
N ALA A 455 -35.50 22.81 9.94
CA ALA A 455 -36.77 23.44 9.57
C ALA A 455 -37.45 22.66 8.43
N LEU A 456 -38.77 22.66 8.43
CA LEU A 456 -39.55 22.14 7.32
C LEU A 456 -39.30 23.02 6.07
N ALA A 457 -38.79 22.42 5.00
CA ALA A 457 -38.54 23.13 3.73
C ALA A 457 -39.72 23.01 2.79
N SER A 458 -40.35 21.84 2.66
CA SER A 458 -41.57 21.63 1.90
C SER A 458 -42.39 20.44 2.45
N LEU A 459 -43.68 20.53 2.30
CA LEU A 459 -44.62 19.47 2.63
C LEU A 459 -45.56 19.33 1.45
N THR A 460 -45.63 18.15 0.84
CA THR A 460 -46.58 17.84 -0.21
C THR A 460 -47.23 16.51 0.04
N ALA A 461 -48.49 16.35 -0.38
CA ALA A 461 -49.19 15.10 -0.28
C ALA A 461 -49.80 14.77 -1.64
N ALA A 462 -49.64 13.53 -2.06
CA ALA A 462 -50.23 12.98 -3.29
C ALA A 462 -50.49 11.47 -3.08
N ASP A 463 -51.61 11.01 -3.60
CA ASP A 463 -51.97 9.57 -3.62
C ASP A 463 -51.82 8.84 -2.27
N GLY A 464 -52.16 9.53 -1.17
CA GLY A 464 -52.06 8.96 0.17
C GLY A 464 -50.64 8.87 0.74
N VAL A 465 -49.64 9.47 0.07
CA VAL A 465 -48.26 9.58 0.55
C VAL A 465 -47.91 11.03 0.87
N LEU A 466 -47.31 11.22 2.01
CA LEU A 466 -46.80 12.51 2.47
C LEU A 466 -45.31 12.59 2.16
N HIS A 467 -44.89 13.60 1.38
CA HIS A 467 -43.49 13.93 1.09
C HIS A 467 -43.08 15.10 1.96
N ILE A 468 -42.15 14.82 2.88
CA ILE A 468 -41.68 15.78 3.86
C ILE A 468 -40.21 16.08 3.48
N THR A 469 -39.92 17.32 3.11
CA THR A 469 -38.54 17.75 2.91
C THR A 469 -38.15 18.66 4.08
N THR A 470 -37.14 18.26 4.83
CA THR A 470 -36.56 19.04 5.92
C THR A 470 -35.24 19.62 5.48
N ARG A 471 -34.99 20.87 5.82
CA ARG A 471 -33.69 21.53 5.66
C ARG A 471 -32.97 21.47 6.99
N GLN A 472 -31.85 20.74 6.98
CA GLN A 472 -30.85 20.78 8.05
C GLN A 472 -29.85 21.87 7.70
N ARG A 473 -29.80 22.91 8.51
CA ARG A 473 -28.88 24.05 8.36
C ARG A 473 -27.88 24.05 9.49
N GLU A 474 -26.62 23.97 9.12
CA GLU A 474 -25.52 24.29 10.04
C GLU A 474 -25.12 25.75 9.85
N VAL A 475 -25.13 26.52 10.92
CA VAL A 475 -24.69 27.90 10.92
C VAL A 475 -23.32 27.99 11.54
N LEU A 476 -22.31 28.14 10.68
CA LEU A 476 -20.90 28.23 11.08
C LEU A 476 -20.53 29.73 11.19
N ARG A 477 -20.16 30.15 12.39
CA ARG A 477 -19.67 31.51 12.66
C ARG A 477 -18.20 31.47 12.95
N MET A 478 -17.44 32.30 12.26
CA MET A 478 -15.99 32.36 12.40
C MET A 478 -15.58 33.82 12.66
N THR A 479 -14.65 34.01 13.62
CA THR A 479 -14.02 35.28 13.91
C THR A 479 -12.53 35.14 13.61
N LEU A 480 -12.06 35.86 12.61
CA LEU A 480 -10.67 35.88 12.19
C LEU A 480 -10.02 37.20 12.72
N THR A 481 -8.88 37.06 13.40
CA THR A 481 -8.11 38.22 13.89
C THR A 481 -6.73 38.18 13.23
N GLY A 482 -6.41 39.21 12.47
CA GLY A 482 -5.13 39.38 11.81
C GLY A 482 -4.04 39.94 12.73
N PRO A 483 -2.75 39.75 12.37
CA PRO A 483 -1.62 40.34 13.11
C PRO A 483 -1.63 41.87 13.05
N ALA A 484 -1.09 42.52 14.10
CA ALA A 484 -1.16 43.97 14.25
C ALA A 484 -0.40 44.78 13.17
N ASN A 485 0.65 44.19 12.59
CA ASN A 485 1.64 44.96 11.81
C ASN A 485 1.66 44.65 10.31
N GLU A 486 0.92 43.64 9.86
CA GLU A 486 0.97 43.19 8.44
C GLU A 486 -0.39 42.63 7.99
N PRO A 487 -0.74 42.80 6.72
CA PRO A 487 -1.96 42.18 6.19
C PRO A 487 -1.81 40.65 6.09
N ARG A 488 -2.95 39.95 6.07
CA ARG A 488 -3.01 38.49 5.84
C ARG A 488 -4.10 38.17 4.85
N ARG A 489 -3.83 37.14 4.05
CA ARG A 489 -4.84 36.52 3.21
C ARG A 489 -5.08 35.08 3.73
N VAL A 490 -6.22 34.93 4.37
CA VAL A 490 -6.60 33.63 4.96
C VAL A 490 -7.56 32.90 4.02
N LEU A 491 -7.23 31.68 3.68
CA LEU A 491 -8.12 30.76 2.97
C LEU A 491 -8.83 29.92 4.02
N VAL A 492 -10.12 30.10 4.15
CA VAL A 492 -10.93 29.38 5.13
C VAL A 492 -11.56 28.20 4.44
N ASP A 493 -11.17 26.99 4.83
CA ASP A 493 -11.77 25.75 4.35
C ASP A 493 -13.00 25.43 5.19
N ILE A 494 -14.16 25.41 4.54
CA ILE A 494 -15.44 24.98 5.10
C ILE A 494 -15.71 23.58 4.55
N PRO A 495 -15.84 22.56 5.41
CA PRO A 495 -16.01 21.18 4.96
C PRO A 495 -17.23 21.02 4.05
N LYS A 496 -17.02 20.33 2.93
CA LYS A 496 -18.07 19.91 1.99
C LYS A 496 -18.26 18.41 2.11
N ASP A 497 -19.46 18.00 2.48
CA ASP A 497 -19.81 16.62 2.71
C ASP A 497 -21.11 16.30 1.96
N GLY A 498 -21.04 15.36 1.01
CA GLY A 498 -22.18 14.96 0.19
C GLY A 498 -22.79 16.08 -0.66
N ASP A 499 -24.10 16.18 -0.62
CA ASP A 499 -24.96 17.10 -1.40
C ASP A 499 -25.28 18.42 -0.68
N ARG A 500 -24.49 18.80 0.33
CA ARG A 500 -24.64 20.06 1.05
C ARG A 500 -24.37 21.26 0.14
N THR A 501 -25.02 22.36 0.43
CA THR A 501 -24.84 23.65 -0.27
C THR A 501 -24.36 24.73 0.68
N LEU A 502 -23.41 25.56 0.22
CA LEU A 502 -22.87 26.70 0.98
C LEU A 502 -23.58 28.00 0.58
N THR A 503 -24.01 28.76 1.57
CA THR A 503 -24.44 30.15 1.42
C THR A 503 -23.69 31.01 2.44
N LEU A 504 -23.05 32.08 2.00
CA LEU A 504 -22.37 33.02 2.90
C LEU A 504 -23.28 34.19 3.25
N GLN A 505 -23.23 34.63 4.49
CA GLN A 505 -23.93 35.84 4.91
C GLN A 505 -23.33 37.09 4.17
N GLY A 506 -24.16 37.81 3.49
CA GLY A 506 -23.72 38.96 2.64
C GLY A 506 -23.46 38.60 1.18
N GLY A 507 -23.70 37.35 0.78
CA GLY A 507 -23.55 36.86 -0.59
C GLY A 507 -22.21 36.20 -0.89
N PRO A 508 -22.00 35.74 -2.14
CA PRO A 508 -20.79 35.04 -2.53
C PRO A 508 -19.56 35.95 -2.45
N ILE A 509 -18.46 35.39 -1.90
CA ILE A 509 -17.15 36.06 -1.85
C ILE A 509 -16.38 35.72 -3.12
N ALA A 510 -15.90 36.72 -3.85
CA ALA A 510 -15.11 36.50 -5.07
C ALA A 510 -13.85 35.71 -4.78
N GLY A 511 -13.56 34.74 -5.64
CA GLY A 511 -12.41 33.83 -5.47
C GLY A 511 -12.65 32.65 -4.53
N THR A 512 -13.90 32.42 -4.10
CA THR A 512 -14.26 31.18 -3.42
C THR A 512 -14.08 30.02 -4.40
N GLU A 513 -13.29 29.04 -3.98
CA GLU A 513 -12.99 27.83 -4.75
C GLU A 513 -13.74 26.64 -4.13
N GLU A 514 -14.26 25.78 -4.97
CA GLU A 514 -14.85 24.51 -4.55
C GLU A 514 -13.86 23.39 -4.83
N THR A 515 -13.45 22.69 -3.78
CA THR A 515 -12.58 21.51 -3.85
C THR A 515 -13.41 20.23 -3.69
N ALA A 516 -12.78 19.09 -3.78
CA ALA A 516 -13.46 17.80 -3.56
C ALA A 516 -14.04 17.66 -2.14
N THR A 517 -13.41 18.31 -1.13
CA THR A 517 -13.72 18.11 0.30
C THR A 517 -14.09 19.39 1.05
N ALA A 518 -13.95 20.55 0.42
CA ALA A 518 -14.21 21.82 1.08
C ALA A 518 -14.57 22.94 0.10
N TRP A 519 -15.29 23.95 0.60
CA TRP A 519 -15.35 25.26 -0.01
C TRP A 519 -14.27 26.13 0.61
N ARG A 520 -13.39 26.66 -0.22
CA ARG A 520 -12.25 27.49 0.18
C ARG A 520 -12.58 28.97 -0.01
N VAL A 521 -12.85 29.64 1.07
CA VAL A 521 -13.29 31.06 1.08
C VAL A 521 -12.10 31.97 1.37
N PRO A 522 -11.69 32.87 0.45
CA PRO A 522 -10.63 33.82 0.69
C PRO A 522 -11.11 34.98 1.57
N VAL A 523 -10.37 35.25 2.63
CA VAL A 523 -10.63 36.39 3.56
C VAL A 523 -9.35 37.21 3.65
N ALA A 524 -9.42 38.48 3.21
CA ALA A 524 -8.33 39.43 3.40
C ALA A 524 -8.49 40.14 4.75
N LEU A 525 -7.41 40.20 5.51
CA LEU A 525 -7.33 40.91 6.80
C LEU A 525 -6.29 42.02 6.70
N ASN A 526 -6.69 43.24 7.01
CA ASN A 526 -5.74 44.33 7.22
C ASN A 526 -5.01 44.19 8.56
N PRO A 527 -3.91 44.92 8.79
CA PRO A 527 -3.22 44.88 10.07
C PRO A 527 -4.17 45.13 11.26
N GLY A 528 -4.23 44.21 12.22
CA GLY A 528 -5.08 44.28 13.41
C GLY A 528 -6.59 44.13 13.17
N GLU A 529 -7.03 43.80 11.96
CA GLU A 529 -8.45 43.67 11.64
C GLU A 529 -9.03 42.39 12.28
N VAL A 530 -10.24 42.55 12.82
CA VAL A 530 -11.10 41.46 13.27
C VAL A 530 -12.25 41.32 12.29
N ARG A 531 -12.35 40.21 11.61
CA ARG A 531 -13.38 39.92 10.60
C ARG A 531 -14.27 38.75 10.98
N LYS A 532 -15.57 38.94 10.86
CA LYS A 532 -16.56 37.91 11.12
C LYS A 532 -17.07 37.33 9.80
N LEU A 533 -17.07 36.02 9.67
CA LEU A 533 -17.62 35.28 8.55
C LEU A 533 -18.71 34.35 9.07
N THR A 534 -19.91 34.41 8.48
CA THR A 534 -21.00 33.47 8.79
C THR A 534 -21.32 32.69 7.53
N ALA A 535 -21.30 31.38 7.67
CA ALA A 535 -21.62 30.42 6.60
C ALA A 535 -22.85 29.60 6.99
N TYR A 536 -23.76 29.41 6.06
CA TYR A 536 -24.91 28.50 6.15
C TYR A 536 -24.65 27.32 5.27
N ILE A 537 -24.65 26.13 5.88
CA ILE A 537 -24.42 24.85 5.19
C ILE A 537 -25.74 24.08 5.26
N ASP A 538 -26.44 24.02 4.13
CA ASP A 538 -27.76 23.42 4.03
C ASP A 538 -27.70 22.02 3.43
N ARG A 539 -28.45 21.10 4.03
CA ARG A 539 -28.76 19.77 3.50
C ARG A 539 -30.27 19.61 3.45
N LEU A 540 -30.79 19.10 2.35
CA LEU A 540 -32.17 18.73 2.22
C LEU A 540 -32.33 17.22 2.42
N GLU A 541 -33.18 16.84 3.35
CA GLU A 541 -33.56 15.45 3.60
C GLU A 541 -35.02 15.27 3.22
N SER A 542 -35.31 14.30 2.37
CA SER A 542 -36.65 13.96 1.93
C SER A 542 -37.08 12.61 2.52
N GLU A 543 -38.22 12.62 3.23
CA GLU A 543 -38.87 11.46 3.82
C GLU A 543 -40.22 11.26 3.15
N GLN A 544 -40.60 10.01 2.88
CA GLN A 544 -41.93 9.66 2.37
C GLN A 544 -42.62 8.78 3.40
N THR A 545 -43.84 9.18 3.76
CA THR A 545 -44.66 8.43 4.74
C THR A 545 -46.08 8.20 4.19
N ALA A 546 -46.50 6.96 4.19
CA ALA A 546 -47.89 6.65 3.82
C ALA A 546 -48.86 7.15 4.92
N LEU A 547 -49.83 7.96 4.51
CA LEU A 547 -50.80 8.56 5.43
C LEU A 547 -51.72 7.56 6.16
N LEU A 548 -51.86 6.35 5.65
CA LEU A 548 -52.59 5.25 6.29
C LEU A 548 -51.76 4.35 7.20
N ALA A 549 -50.41 4.51 7.20
CA ALA A 549 -49.52 3.75 8.10
C ALA A 549 -49.78 4.14 9.58
N ASP A 550 -49.56 3.22 10.50
CA ASP A 550 -49.86 3.38 11.94
C ASP A 550 -49.01 4.44 12.69
N ASP A 551 -48.16 5.18 12.02
CA ASP A 551 -47.30 6.17 12.65
C ASP A 551 -47.98 7.54 12.83
N ALA A 552 -48.80 7.63 13.89
CA ALA A 552 -49.43 8.88 14.31
C ALA A 552 -48.43 9.96 14.73
N GLN A 553 -47.17 9.58 15.07
CA GLN A 553 -46.16 10.51 15.58
C GLN A 553 -45.68 11.50 14.51
N VAL A 554 -45.66 11.11 13.24
CA VAL A 554 -45.28 12.01 12.13
C VAL A 554 -46.23 13.17 12.00
N VAL A 555 -47.56 12.91 12.04
CA VAL A 555 -48.57 13.96 11.96
C VAL A 555 -48.50 14.90 13.16
N VAL A 556 -48.29 14.37 14.38
CA VAL A 556 -48.14 15.16 15.60
C VAL A 556 -46.85 16.03 15.54
N ARG A 557 -45.74 15.47 15.04
CA ARG A 557 -44.48 16.20 14.82
C ARG A 557 -44.69 17.39 13.88
N LEU A 558 -45.32 17.15 12.73
CA LEU A 558 -45.61 18.19 11.75
C LEU A 558 -46.54 19.29 12.29
N LEU A 559 -47.56 18.95 13.10
CA LEU A 559 -48.43 19.94 13.66
C LEU A 559 -47.75 20.91 14.64
N ASN A 560 -46.57 20.53 15.20
CA ASN A 560 -45.76 21.37 16.05
C ASN A 560 -44.79 22.29 15.24
N GLU A 561 -44.65 22.07 13.94
CA GLU A 561 -43.79 22.92 13.07
C GLU A 561 -44.41 24.32 12.88
N GLN A 562 -43.61 25.35 13.18
CA GLN A 562 -44.06 26.76 13.09
C GLN A 562 -44.22 27.22 11.65
N THR A 563 -43.50 26.60 10.71
CA THR A 563 -43.47 26.96 9.29
C THR A 563 -44.58 26.34 8.46
N LEU A 564 -45.44 25.53 9.10
CA LEU A 564 -46.56 24.89 8.42
C LEU A 564 -47.65 25.90 8.00
N THR A 565 -48.07 25.86 6.73
CA THR A 565 -49.14 26.74 6.24
C THR A 565 -50.46 26.47 6.99
N PRO A 566 -51.33 27.50 7.14
CA PRO A 566 -52.64 27.31 7.82
C PRO A 566 -53.49 26.23 7.18
N GLU A 567 -53.42 26.09 5.83
CA GLU A 567 -54.18 25.13 5.04
C GLU A 567 -53.68 23.70 5.34
N ALA A 568 -52.34 23.50 5.29
CA ALA A 568 -51.71 22.23 5.61
C ALA A 568 -51.97 21.81 7.06
N ARG A 569 -51.91 22.76 7.99
CA ARG A 569 -52.25 22.52 9.39
C ARG A 569 -53.70 22.06 9.58
N ALA A 570 -54.67 22.75 8.93
CA ALA A 570 -56.09 22.38 8.97
C ALA A 570 -56.33 20.98 8.39
N ALA A 571 -55.66 20.66 7.28
CA ALA A 571 -55.77 19.35 6.64
C ALA A 571 -55.19 18.22 7.51
N LEU A 572 -54.03 18.42 8.11
CA LEU A 572 -53.41 17.46 9.03
C LEU A 572 -54.24 17.28 10.32
N LEU A 573 -54.83 18.33 10.86
CA LEU A 573 -55.74 18.26 12.02
C LEU A 573 -57.00 17.43 11.68
N ARG A 574 -57.56 17.63 10.48
CA ARG A 574 -58.72 16.81 10.02
C ARG A 574 -58.33 15.34 9.89
N LEU A 575 -57.16 15.05 9.32
CA LEU A 575 -56.67 13.67 9.19
C LEU A 575 -56.45 13.04 10.56
N ALA A 576 -55.83 13.76 11.51
CA ALA A 576 -55.65 13.32 12.88
C ALA A 576 -56.98 13.01 13.59
N ALA A 577 -58.03 13.82 13.38
CA ALA A 577 -59.37 13.60 13.97
C ALA A 577 -60.02 12.32 13.39
N LEU A 578 -59.93 12.12 12.04
CA LEU A 578 -60.47 10.90 11.42
C LEU A 578 -59.73 9.63 11.89
N ARG A 579 -58.46 9.73 12.09
CA ARG A 579 -57.63 8.62 12.61
C ARG A 579 -58.00 8.29 14.05
N GLN A 580 -58.21 9.30 14.89
CA GLN A 580 -58.71 9.11 16.26
C GLN A 580 -60.08 8.46 16.29
N GLU A 581 -60.99 8.85 15.36
CA GLU A 581 -62.30 8.24 15.24
C GLU A 581 -62.21 6.78 14.81
N GLU A 582 -61.40 6.44 13.78
CA GLU A 582 -61.19 5.05 13.34
C GLU A 582 -60.62 4.20 14.48
N ALA A 583 -59.58 4.68 15.17
CA ALA A 583 -58.97 3.98 16.30
C ALA A 583 -60.01 3.70 17.44
N SER A 584 -60.84 4.69 17.74
CA SER A 584 -61.92 4.55 18.75
C SER A 584 -62.95 3.49 18.35
N LYS A 585 -63.41 3.51 17.07
CA LYS A 585 -64.37 2.50 16.57
C LYS A 585 -63.77 1.10 16.54
N ARG A 586 -62.50 0.98 16.15
CA ARG A 586 -61.78 -0.29 16.16
C ARG A 586 -61.54 -0.82 17.57
N ALA A 587 -61.26 0.04 18.57
CA ALA A 587 -61.15 -0.32 19.96
C ALA A 587 -62.49 -0.87 20.50
N THR A 588 -63.61 -0.20 20.16
CA THR A 588 -64.96 -0.66 20.56
C THR A 588 -65.28 -2.04 19.95
N LEU A 589 -64.98 -2.25 18.66
CA LEU A 589 -65.15 -3.54 17.98
C LEU A 589 -64.32 -4.64 18.66
N ASN A 590 -63.04 -4.37 18.97
CA ASN A 590 -62.17 -5.32 19.66
C ASN A 590 -62.67 -5.68 21.08
N GLN A 591 -63.18 -4.69 21.82
CA GLN A 591 -63.83 -4.91 23.13
C GLN A 591 -65.03 -5.83 23.05
N LEU A 592 -65.94 -5.59 22.10
CA LEU A 592 -67.12 -6.42 21.88
C LEU A 592 -66.74 -7.85 21.47
N LYS A 593 -65.77 -8.03 20.60
CA LYS A 593 -65.25 -9.35 20.22
C LYS A 593 -64.56 -10.07 21.39
N ALA A 594 -63.85 -9.36 22.25
CA ALA A 594 -63.31 -9.94 23.47
C ALA A 594 -64.44 -10.39 24.49
N GLN A 595 -65.46 -9.59 24.58
CA GLN A 595 -66.66 -9.97 25.41
C GLN A 595 -67.32 -11.21 24.83
N GLN A 596 -67.50 -11.30 23.50
CA GLN A 596 -68.07 -12.47 22.82
C GLN A 596 -67.23 -13.74 23.10
N ALA A 597 -65.91 -13.63 23.01
CA ALA A 597 -65.02 -14.76 23.29
C ALA A 597 -65.19 -15.31 24.74
N LEU A 598 -65.20 -14.40 25.71
CA LEU A 598 -65.43 -14.79 27.12
C LEU A 598 -66.79 -15.45 27.33
N MET A 599 -67.84 -14.96 26.67
CA MET A 599 -69.20 -15.50 26.80
C MET A 599 -69.33 -16.87 26.15
N LEU A 600 -68.69 -17.12 25.03
CA LEU A 600 -68.61 -18.43 24.38
C LEU A 600 -67.85 -19.45 25.25
N GLU A 601 -66.80 -19.03 25.94
CA GLU A 601 -66.08 -19.89 26.91
C GLU A 601 -67.02 -20.27 28.10
N ASP A 602 -67.87 -19.33 28.59
CA ASP A 602 -68.81 -19.58 29.68
C ASP A 602 -69.91 -20.53 29.22
N GLU A 603 -70.44 -20.29 28.02
CA GLU A 603 -71.44 -21.18 27.38
C GLU A 603 -70.88 -22.62 27.24
N ASP A 604 -69.68 -22.80 26.78
CA ASP A 604 -69.04 -24.11 26.68
C ASP A 604 -68.84 -24.77 28.07
N ARG A 605 -68.56 -23.99 29.09
CA ARG A 605 -68.48 -24.46 30.46
C ARG A 605 -69.82 -24.94 30.96
N ILE A 606 -70.87 -24.17 30.70
CA ILE A 606 -72.24 -24.51 31.08
C ILE A 606 -72.73 -25.80 30.40
N ARG A 607 -72.45 -25.92 29.04
CA ARG A 607 -72.77 -27.14 28.27
C ARG A 607 -72.07 -28.37 28.81
N ARG A 608 -70.81 -28.27 29.16
CA ARG A 608 -70.06 -29.38 29.79
C ARG A 608 -70.64 -29.77 31.14
N ASN A 609 -71.09 -28.81 31.96
CA ASN A 609 -71.68 -29.07 33.22
C ASN A 609 -73.09 -29.71 33.06
N LEU A 610 -73.89 -29.27 32.08
CA LEU A 610 -75.19 -29.86 31.75
C LEU A 610 -75.05 -31.35 31.33
N ALA A 611 -74.01 -31.70 30.63
CA ALA A 611 -73.77 -33.07 30.16
C ALA A 611 -73.59 -34.10 31.31
N VAL A 612 -73.20 -33.66 32.49
CA VAL A 612 -72.91 -34.52 33.65
C VAL A 612 -73.90 -34.43 34.76
N VAL A 613 -74.85 -33.46 34.71
CA VAL A 613 -75.91 -33.28 35.74
C VAL A 613 -77.22 -33.94 35.30
N ALA A 614 -77.84 -34.73 36.16
CA ALA A 614 -79.10 -35.42 35.86
C ALA A 614 -80.24 -34.42 35.53
N ALA A 615 -81.06 -34.74 34.54
CA ALA A 615 -82.15 -33.85 34.05
C ALA A 615 -83.19 -33.46 35.07
N ASN A 616 -83.35 -34.24 36.16
CA ASN A 616 -84.29 -33.98 37.29
C ASN A 616 -83.62 -33.16 38.42
N ASP A 617 -82.36 -32.77 38.33
CA ASP A 617 -81.68 -31.98 39.35
C ASP A 617 -82.04 -30.47 39.25
N ALA A 618 -82.22 -29.80 40.37
CA ALA A 618 -82.45 -28.37 40.43
C ALA A 618 -81.33 -27.57 39.83
N LEU A 619 -80.10 -28.12 39.86
CA LEU A 619 -78.89 -27.52 39.19
C LEU A 619 -79.06 -27.56 37.69
N HIS A 620 -79.53 -28.66 37.07
CA HIS A 620 -79.78 -28.77 35.63
C HIS A 620 -80.74 -27.65 35.14
N ALA A 621 -81.86 -27.44 35.80
CA ALA A 621 -82.79 -26.37 35.46
C ALA A 621 -82.23 -24.96 35.63
N ARG A 622 -81.29 -24.76 36.55
CA ARG A 622 -80.56 -23.48 36.71
C ARG A 622 -79.55 -23.26 35.58
N LEU A 623 -78.76 -24.28 35.21
CA LEU A 623 -77.82 -24.23 34.14
C LEU A 623 -78.49 -24.02 32.75
N THR A 624 -79.64 -24.66 32.51
CA THR A 624 -80.42 -24.46 31.27
C THR A 624 -80.93 -23.01 31.18
N ARG A 625 -81.42 -22.41 32.26
CA ARG A 625 -81.80 -20.99 32.24
C ARG A 625 -80.62 -20.04 32.07
N ALA A 626 -79.40 -20.39 32.57
CA ALA A 626 -78.21 -19.63 32.36
C ALA A 626 -77.80 -19.70 30.87
N LEU A 627 -77.86 -20.89 30.25
CA LEU A 627 -77.54 -21.06 28.82
C LEU A 627 -78.51 -20.25 27.92
N ASP A 628 -79.86 -20.28 28.22
CA ASP A 628 -80.81 -19.46 27.45
C ASP A 628 -80.54 -17.95 27.58
N ALA A 629 -80.13 -17.52 28.79
CA ALA A 629 -79.70 -16.11 28.99
C ALA A 629 -78.50 -15.74 28.27
N ASP A 630 -77.46 -16.62 28.28
CA ASP A 630 -76.17 -16.41 27.54
C ASP A 630 -76.40 -16.42 26.04
N GLU A 631 -77.20 -17.33 25.46
CA GLU A 631 -77.58 -17.35 24.07
C GLU A 631 -78.29 -16.04 23.66
N THR A 632 -79.19 -15.55 24.49
CA THR A 632 -79.91 -14.28 24.26
C THR A 632 -78.92 -13.09 24.23
N GLU A 633 -77.94 -13.10 25.13
CA GLU A 633 -76.97 -12.03 25.23
C GLU A 633 -75.90 -12.14 24.09
N LEU A 634 -75.56 -13.36 23.71
CA LEU A 634 -74.67 -13.58 22.51
C LEU A 634 -75.31 -13.07 21.22
N ASP A 635 -76.65 -13.23 21.06
CA ASP A 635 -77.31 -12.70 19.87
C ASP A 635 -77.37 -11.18 19.87
N LYS A 636 -77.54 -10.52 20.99
CA LYS A 636 -77.41 -9.06 21.13
C LYS A 636 -75.98 -8.61 20.85
N LEU A 637 -74.98 -9.38 21.36
CA LEU A 637 -73.61 -9.06 21.18
C LEU A 637 -73.17 -9.24 19.72
N ARG A 638 -73.66 -10.25 18.97
CA ARG A 638 -73.46 -10.41 17.50
C ARG A 638 -73.99 -9.20 16.76
N GLN A 639 -75.20 -8.75 17.06
CA GLN A 639 -75.74 -7.54 16.42
C GLN A 639 -74.90 -6.29 16.72
N ALA A 640 -74.41 -6.16 17.97
CA ALA A 640 -73.55 -5.05 18.36
C ALA A 640 -72.18 -5.11 17.64
N ILE A 641 -71.62 -6.32 17.45
CA ILE A 641 -70.40 -6.54 16.70
C ILE A 641 -70.55 -6.16 15.20
N ASP A 642 -71.69 -6.58 14.60
CA ASP A 642 -72.00 -6.25 13.20
C ASP A 642 -72.11 -4.73 13.02
N GLN A 643 -72.83 -4.03 13.94
CA GLN A 643 -72.90 -2.57 13.91
C GLN A 643 -71.58 -1.90 14.16
N ALA A 644 -70.74 -2.40 15.09
CA ALA A 644 -69.40 -1.86 15.35
C ALA A 644 -68.45 -2.12 14.20
N THR A 645 -68.58 -3.28 13.51
CA THR A 645 -67.81 -3.59 12.30
C THR A 645 -68.14 -2.59 11.19
N ALA A 646 -69.41 -2.41 10.89
CA ALA A 646 -69.84 -1.43 9.91
C ALA A 646 -69.43 0.01 10.23
N ALA A 647 -69.42 0.36 11.56
CA ALA A 647 -68.96 1.68 12.00
C ALA A 647 -67.43 1.83 11.87
N ALA A 648 -66.63 0.78 12.16
CA ALA A 648 -65.21 0.77 12.01
C ALA A 648 -64.79 0.84 10.51
N ASP A 649 -65.46 0.06 9.66
CA ASP A 649 -65.23 0.06 8.21
C ASP A 649 -65.55 1.43 7.58
N LYS A 650 -66.65 2.05 8.02
CA LYS A 650 -67.04 3.40 7.58
C LYS A 650 -65.99 4.45 8.01
N ALA A 651 -65.51 4.37 9.23
CA ALA A 651 -64.49 5.29 9.74
C ALA A 651 -63.17 5.08 8.98
N HIS A 652 -62.77 3.82 8.71
CA HIS A 652 -61.60 3.48 7.91
C HIS A 652 -61.72 4.03 6.50
N GLN A 653 -62.88 3.85 5.83
CA GLN A 653 -63.08 4.39 4.46
C GLN A 653 -63.01 5.91 4.47
N ALA A 654 -63.61 6.59 5.44
CA ALA A 654 -63.51 8.06 5.54
C ALA A 654 -62.08 8.55 5.76
N LEU A 655 -61.26 7.83 6.52
CA LEU A 655 -59.83 8.10 6.67
C LEU A 655 -59.10 7.87 5.37
N ALA A 656 -59.32 6.74 4.65
CA ALA A 656 -58.72 6.40 3.41
C ALA A 656 -59.03 7.43 2.29
N ASP A 657 -60.31 7.82 2.19
CA ASP A 657 -60.76 8.85 1.21
C ASP A 657 -60.10 10.22 1.50
N ALA A 658 -60.01 10.58 2.79
CA ALA A 658 -59.36 11.83 3.21
C ALA A 658 -57.84 11.81 2.92
N ALA A 659 -57.19 10.69 3.20
CA ALA A 659 -55.79 10.51 2.93
C ALA A 659 -55.47 10.51 1.43
N GLY A 660 -56.24 9.79 0.61
CA GLY A 660 -56.08 9.70 -0.85
C GLY A 660 -56.36 11.03 -1.57
N SER A 661 -57.34 11.80 -1.05
CA SER A 661 -57.68 13.11 -1.66
C SER A 661 -56.87 14.30 -1.15
N LEU A 662 -56.01 14.06 -0.13
CA LEU A 662 -55.17 15.11 0.48
C LEU A 662 -54.18 15.67 -0.53
N LYS A 663 -54.23 16.96 -0.80
CA LYS A 663 -53.29 17.74 -1.60
C LYS A 663 -52.78 18.87 -0.71
N LEU A 664 -51.44 18.92 -0.52
CA LEU A 664 -50.76 19.93 0.25
C LEU A 664 -49.73 20.65 -0.63
#